data_5886f7f97dedb0b53fc101e28a7cba0d
#
_entry.id   5886f7f97dedb0b53fc101e28a7cba0d
#
_cell.length_a   1.000
_cell.length_b   1.000
_cell.length_c   1.000
_cell.angle_alpha   90.00
_cell.angle_beta   90.00
_cell.angle_gamma   90.00
#
_symmetry.space_group_name_H-M   'P 1'
#
loop_
_entity.id
_entity.type
_entity.pdbx_description
1 polymer ?
#
loop_
_entity_poly.entity_id
_entity_poly.type
_entity_poly.pdbx_seq_one_letter_code
_entity_poly.pdbx_strand_id
1 'polypeptide(L)'
;MRSFLAGALMVLSSALSVAAKSSNSSAYSDPATGIDFQRWCDDDSGFCFGMALPESVESDFIGQMVVPLSDSKGWGGVSLSGSMTSSLLIAAWPNGDSGVASLREATSYTNPDEFDGDASIAEIPDGISSNSTHLTYTFLCKGCVVGSPTTFKANADTYFFGWALAKTNPTTPSSPSSVLSYHAAGFGTFEMLLSEAKSAKYSTWAAKARSTGTAPSSASPPSSTPLASATPTPSVAPTVSNATYDYIVVGGGAAGIIAAERLAESKKKVLLIERGSASIAPMGADNTLSWNSSLTPYDVPALGSSLSELGLIGDYLCPDTAGMAGCVLCGSTIINALAFIHPQTADFDDKWPAGWKWQDVSAAAERLYERNAGSLLPSADGNRYDQSLYSVLSSFLNRLGWKSVNQHEQPNEKHMAYSYPSWSVADGIRAGPVRSYLPHAQNLDNFSLRLNTKVRRVVRRGGRVTGVEVEKENGGVEIIHVRAGGKIILAAGSLSTPRVLFNSGIGPSKQLKTVQGGSSGVTLPPSSEWINLPVGHNFKDHPMWTVTVDTRSNFTTFNTSSVIPGTNAIAQRLYSEGSGVLSQGGHRLQFWTSNEGTDGHTRFYQASCSSSENGVITMKLYLTHGATSSGVLGINAAGSTTVETEPWLQTNADKEAASRFLQGLIKDMKNSRMGFSVQDFTSVTDLMAKKTSGDHYVGTAKMGTDDGRKNGTSVVDTNAKVYGTENLVCFFALVLLHILI
;
A
#
# COMPACT_ATOMS: atom_id res chain seq x y z
N MET A 1 -66.52 -25.81 32.17
CA MET A 1 -66.29 -27.29 32.23
C MET A 1 -65.21 -27.67 31.24
N ARG A 2 -64.22 -28.38 31.79
CA ARG A 2 -63.16 -29.19 31.12
C ARG A 2 -62.18 -28.40 30.29
N SER A 3 -61.00 -28.18 30.77
CA SER A 3 -59.86 -29.03 31.23
C SER A 3 -58.91 -29.36 30.11
N PHE A 4 -57.67 -28.71 30.17
CA PHE A 4 -56.33 -29.25 30.11
C PHE A 4 -55.97 -30.22 28.98
N LEU A 5 -54.99 -29.82 28.20
CA LEU A 5 -53.73 -30.56 28.19
C LEU A 5 -52.58 -29.65 27.64
N ALA A 6 -51.58 -29.47 28.49
CA ALA A 6 -50.32 -28.85 28.17
C ALA A 6 -49.50 -29.81 27.33
N GLY A 7 -48.93 -29.31 26.22
CA GLY A 7 -47.92 -29.97 25.45
C GLY A 7 -46.71 -29.01 25.32
N ALA A 8 -45.72 -29.22 26.19
CA ALA A 8 -44.43 -28.51 26.10
C ALA A 8 -43.69 -29.01 24.89
N LEU A 9 -43.59 -28.18 23.85
CA LEU A 9 -42.59 -28.36 22.77
C LEU A 9 -41.33 -27.62 23.22
N MET A 10 -40.33 -28.39 23.69
CA MET A 10 -38.96 -27.92 23.77
C MET A 10 -38.46 -27.73 22.33
N VAL A 11 -38.36 -26.48 21.89
CA VAL A 11 -37.56 -26.13 20.75
C VAL A 11 -36.11 -26.07 21.24
N LEU A 12 -35.32 -27.12 20.95
CA LEU A 12 -33.87 -27.05 21.00
C LEU A 12 -33.43 -26.00 19.96
N SER A 13 -33.15 -24.81 20.43
CA SER A 13 -32.33 -23.87 19.68
C SER A 13 -30.89 -24.43 19.66
N SER A 14 -30.53 -25.14 18.60
CA SER A 14 -29.15 -25.38 18.27
C SER A 14 -28.55 -24.02 17.90
N ALA A 15 -27.95 -23.35 18.87
CA ALA A 15 -26.99 -22.30 18.63
C ALA A 15 -25.81 -22.95 17.90
N LEU A 16 -25.78 -22.82 16.57
CA LEU A 16 -24.56 -22.96 15.80
C LEU A 16 -23.70 -21.75 16.18
N SER A 17 -22.92 -21.91 17.23
CA SER A 17 -21.71 -21.13 17.42
C SER A 17 -20.83 -21.46 16.22
N VAL A 18 -20.70 -20.50 15.29
CA VAL A 18 -19.57 -20.45 14.38
C VAL A 18 -18.37 -20.16 15.27
N ALA A 19 -17.77 -21.22 15.80
CA ALA A 19 -16.45 -21.15 16.38
C ALA A 19 -15.53 -20.66 15.24
N ALA A 20 -14.87 -19.52 15.43
CA ALA A 20 -13.66 -19.22 14.70
C ALA A 20 -12.81 -20.50 14.74
N LYS A 21 -12.39 -21.01 13.57
CA LYS A 21 -11.48 -22.14 13.49
C LYS A 21 -10.15 -21.71 14.14
N SER A 22 -9.99 -21.92 15.42
CA SER A 22 -8.67 -21.94 16.04
C SER A 22 -8.02 -23.25 15.61
N SER A 23 -7.24 -23.21 14.56
CA SER A 23 -6.40 -24.34 14.17
C SER A 23 -5.22 -24.40 15.14
N ASN A 24 -5.35 -25.17 16.20
CA ASN A 24 -4.25 -25.41 17.12
C ASN A 24 -3.17 -26.23 16.44
N SER A 25 -1.90 -25.86 16.67
CA SER A 25 -0.77 -26.68 16.26
C SER A 25 -0.80 -28.08 16.96
N SER A 26 -0.20 -29.08 16.32
CA SER A 26 -0.18 -30.48 16.81
C SER A 26 1.22 -31.07 16.70
N ALA A 27 1.50 -32.12 17.51
CA ALA A 27 2.77 -32.83 17.47
C ALA A 27 2.97 -33.53 16.11
N TYR A 28 4.17 -33.42 15.55
CA TYR A 28 4.58 -34.03 14.30
C TYR A 28 6.05 -34.43 14.36
N SER A 29 6.34 -35.72 14.09
CA SER A 29 7.72 -36.22 13.96
C SER A 29 8.10 -36.27 12.48
N ASP A 30 9.12 -35.53 12.10
CA ASP A 30 9.61 -35.51 10.72
C ASP A 30 10.46 -36.77 10.43
N PRO A 31 10.04 -37.64 9.48
CA PRO A 31 10.72 -38.90 9.22
C PRO A 31 12.11 -38.73 8.59
N ALA A 32 12.38 -37.64 7.93
CA ALA A 32 13.64 -37.36 7.27
C ALA A 32 14.74 -36.94 8.27
N THR A 33 14.40 -36.09 9.22
CA THR A 33 15.34 -35.53 10.17
C THR A 33 15.30 -36.22 11.55
N GLY A 34 14.18 -36.89 11.89
CA GLY A 34 13.87 -37.38 13.22
C GLY A 34 13.67 -36.29 14.27
N ILE A 35 13.30 -35.05 13.82
CA ILE A 35 12.97 -33.93 14.68
C ILE A 35 11.49 -34.00 15.03
N ASP A 36 11.17 -33.83 16.29
CA ASP A 36 9.79 -33.70 16.77
C ASP A 36 9.42 -32.21 16.79
N PHE A 37 8.42 -31.84 16.00
CA PHE A 37 7.91 -30.48 15.89
C PHE A 37 6.53 -30.34 16.52
N GLN A 38 6.25 -29.17 17.05
CA GLN A 38 4.87 -28.70 17.15
C GLN A 38 4.55 -28.01 15.82
N ARG A 39 3.57 -28.54 15.04
CA ARG A 39 3.30 -28.11 13.65
C ARG A 39 1.87 -27.65 13.46
N TRP A 40 1.71 -26.55 12.77
CA TRP A 40 0.46 -26.06 12.22
C TRP A 40 0.46 -26.18 10.69
N CYS A 41 -0.71 -26.47 10.11
CA CYS A 41 -0.92 -26.48 8.66
C CYS A 41 -2.22 -25.74 8.32
N ASP A 42 -2.19 -25.00 7.21
CA ASP A 42 -3.40 -24.44 6.62
C ASP A 42 -4.10 -25.50 5.77
N ASP A 43 -5.35 -25.81 6.09
CA ASP A 43 -6.12 -26.89 5.46
C ASP A 43 -6.43 -26.60 3.98
N ASP A 44 -6.54 -25.32 3.60
CA ASP A 44 -6.94 -24.91 2.26
C ASP A 44 -5.76 -24.85 1.28
N SER A 45 -4.61 -24.31 1.71
CA SER A 45 -3.42 -24.19 0.86
C SER A 45 -2.43 -25.34 1.01
N GLY A 46 -2.44 -26.04 2.14
CA GLY A 46 -1.46 -27.07 2.50
C GLY A 46 -0.10 -26.51 2.98
N PHE A 47 0.02 -25.19 3.21
CA PHE A 47 1.21 -24.61 3.82
C PHE A 47 1.33 -25.07 5.27
N CYS A 48 2.53 -25.53 5.69
CA CYS A 48 2.76 -25.90 7.08
C CYS A 48 3.99 -25.20 7.66
N PHE A 49 3.93 -24.91 8.97
CA PHE A 49 5.07 -24.49 9.77
C PHE A 49 5.19 -25.30 11.05
N GLY A 50 6.36 -25.90 11.26
CA GLY A 50 6.73 -26.64 12.46
C GLY A 50 7.82 -25.92 13.24
N MET A 51 7.76 -25.99 14.57
CA MET A 51 8.74 -25.40 15.48
C MET A 51 9.18 -26.42 16.52
N ALA A 52 10.50 -26.43 16.82
CA ALA A 52 11.05 -27.11 17.96
C ALA A 52 11.93 -26.16 18.78
N LEU A 53 11.76 -26.18 20.10
CA LEU A 53 12.38 -25.27 21.06
C LEU A 53 13.25 -26.05 22.08
N PRO A 54 14.32 -25.42 22.61
CA PRO A 54 14.97 -25.95 23.81
C PRO A 54 14.07 -25.85 25.04
N GLU A 55 14.29 -26.64 26.06
CA GLU A 55 13.55 -26.58 27.32
C GLU A 55 13.62 -25.18 27.95
N SER A 56 14.77 -24.52 27.85
CA SER A 56 14.98 -23.10 28.18
C SER A 56 15.29 -22.34 26.90
N VAL A 57 14.34 -21.57 26.43
CA VAL A 57 14.49 -20.75 25.20
C VAL A 57 15.34 -19.52 25.52
N GLU A 58 16.48 -19.37 24.85
CA GLU A 58 17.33 -18.17 24.93
C GLU A 58 17.14 -17.29 23.69
N SER A 59 17.69 -17.70 22.55
CA SER A 59 17.66 -16.92 21.29
C SER A 59 17.35 -17.74 20.05
N ASP A 60 17.42 -19.08 20.13
CA ASP A 60 17.42 -19.96 18.97
C ASP A 60 16.20 -20.87 18.92
N PHE A 61 15.78 -21.26 17.72
CA PHE A 61 14.78 -22.31 17.51
C PHE A 61 15.05 -23.09 16.22
N ILE A 62 14.51 -24.30 16.11
CA ILE A 62 14.49 -25.05 14.85
C ILE A 62 13.11 -24.89 14.21
N GLY A 63 13.10 -24.49 12.93
CA GLY A 63 11.89 -24.33 12.12
C GLY A 63 11.86 -25.28 10.93
N GLN A 64 10.66 -25.68 10.52
CA GLN A 64 10.42 -26.40 9.28
C GLN A 64 9.25 -25.75 8.54
N MET A 65 9.44 -25.35 7.28
CA MET A 65 8.38 -24.93 6.39
C MET A 65 8.09 -26.02 5.35
N VAL A 66 6.83 -26.31 5.11
CA VAL A 66 6.36 -27.06 3.93
C VAL A 66 5.58 -26.08 3.05
N VAL A 67 6.16 -25.75 1.91
CA VAL A 67 5.64 -24.74 0.99
C VAL A 67 5.03 -25.44 -0.23
N PRO A 68 3.72 -25.38 -0.45
CA PRO A 68 3.09 -25.87 -1.67
C PRO A 68 3.55 -25.05 -2.89
N LEU A 69 3.94 -25.76 -3.96
CA LEU A 69 4.44 -25.18 -5.19
C LEU A 69 3.45 -25.40 -6.35
N SER A 70 3.50 -24.51 -7.34
CA SER A 70 2.83 -24.68 -8.63
C SER A 70 3.89 -24.86 -9.71
N ASP A 71 4.01 -26.08 -10.27
CA ASP A 71 5.02 -26.41 -11.28
C ASP A 71 6.45 -26.02 -10.86
N SER A 72 6.85 -26.43 -9.65
CA SER A 72 8.15 -26.09 -9.05
C SER A 72 8.37 -24.59 -8.78
N LYS A 73 7.29 -23.80 -8.69
CA LYS A 73 7.34 -22.35 -8.44
C LYS A 73 6.52 -21.97 -7.23
N GLY A 74 7.01 -20.99 -6.50
CA GLY A 74 6.36 -20.42 -5.34
C GLY A 74 7.34 -20.02 -4.26
N TRP A 75 6.84 -19.38 -3.23
CA TRP A 75 7.54 -19.15 -1.98
C TRP A 75 6.56 -19.17 -0.81
N GLY A 76 7.02 -19.58 0.36
CA GLY A 76 6.27 -19.48 1.60
C GLY A 76 7.05 -18.71 2.65
N GLY A 77 6.36 -18.09 3.59
CA GLY A 77 7.00 -17.35 4.66
C GLY A 77 6.22 -17.35 5.96
N VAL A 78 6.92 -17.04 7.04
CA VAL A 78 6.40 -16.95 8.40
C VAL A 78 6.84 -15.64 9.04
N SER A 79 5.93 -15.00 9.74
CA SER A 79 6.18 -13.85 10.61
C SER A 79 6.24 -14.32 12.07
N LEU A 80 7.32 -13.99 12.75
CA LEU A 80 7.55 -14.44 14.14
C LEU A 80 6.80 -13.59 15.19
N SER A 81 6.04 -12.57 14.80
CA SER A 81 5.19 -11.79 15.71
C SER A 81 3.73 -11.67 15.26
N GLY A 82 3.31 -12.43 14.25
CA GLY A 82 1.94 -12.41 13.73
C GLY A 82 1.61 -11.23 12.82
N SER A 83 2.49 -10.23 12.69
CA SER A 83 2.34 -9.08 11.78
C SER A 83 3.39 -9.16 10.66
N MET A 84 3.08 -8.63 9.49
CA MET A 84 4.08 -8.47 8.43
C MET A 84 5.09 -7.37 8.78
N THR A 85 4.64 -6.26 9.36
CA THR A 85 5.49 -5.12 9.69
C THR A 85 6.08 -5.21 11.09
N SER A 86 7.30 -4.71 11.27
CA SER A 86 8.04 -4.71 12.54
C SER A 86 8.30 -6.12 13.12
N SER A 87 8.22 -7.15 12.28
CA SER A 87 8.45 -8.55 12.64
C SER A 87 9.66 -9.10 11.90
N LEU A 88 10.37 -10.00 12.55
CA LEU A 88 11.32 -10.87 11.84
C LEU A 88 10.53 -11.88 10.99
N LEU A 89 10.77 -11.84 9.68
CA LEU A 89 10.12 -12.68 8.70
C LEU A 89 11.12 -13.72 8.20
N ILE A 90 10.65 -14.95 7.96
CA ILE A 90 11.43 -16.01 7.33
C ILE A 90 10.71 -16.42 6.06
N ALA A 91 11.37 -16.32 4.91
CA ALA A 91 10.83 -16.75 3.63
C ALA A 91 11.70 -17.87 3.03
N ALA A 92 11.07 -18.87 2.38
CA ALA A 92 11.76 -19.95 1.68
C ALA A 92 11.11 -20.25 0.32
N TRP A 93 11.93 -20.60 -0.67
CA TRP A 93 11.52 -20.91 -2.04
C TRP A 93 12.42 -21.94 -2.71
N PRO A 94 11.97 -22.64 -3.78
CA PRO A 94 12.75 -23.63 -4.48
C PRO A 94 13.90 -23.00 -5.31
N ASN A 95 15.03 -23.69 -5.35
CA ASN A 95 16.17 -23.40 -6.22
C ASN A 95 16.74 -24.73 -6.75
N GLY A 96 16.21 -25.22 -7.87
CA GLY A 96 16.47 -26.58 -8.34
C GLY A 96 15.92 -27.64 -7.40
N ASP A 97 16.72 -28.66 -7.11
CA ASP A 97 16.36 -29.75 -6.19
C ASP A 97 16.52 -29.37 -4.70
N SER A 98 16.94 -28.13 -4.42
CA SER A 98 17.15 -27.57 -3.09
C SER A 98 16.23 -26.37 -2.86
N GLY A 99 16.47 -25.63 -1.78
CA GLY A 99 15.75 -24.41 -1.42
C GLY A 99 16.69 -23.28 -1.01
N VAL A 100 16.18 -22.07 -1.00
CA VAL A 100 16.81 -20.88 -0.42
C VAL A 100 15.88 -20.34 0.64
N ALA A 101 16.43 -19.94 1.78
CA ALA A 101 15.70 -19.19 2.80
C ALA A 101 16.37 -17.85 3.08
N SER A 102 15.58 -16.89 3.53
CA SER A 102 16.03 -15.54 3.82
C SER A 102 15.33 -15.00 5.06
N LEU A 103 16.10 -14.34 5.92
CA LEU A 103 15.56 -13.49 6.99
C LEU A 103 15.23 -12.14 6.42
N ARG A 104 14.04 -11.64 6.72
CA ARG A 104 13.50 -10.40 6.17
C ARG A 104 12.86 -9.54 7.25
N GLU A 105 12.82 -8.25 7.00
CA GLU A 105 12.09 -7.29 7.82
C GLU A 105 11.30 -6.34 6.92
N ALA A 106 10.02 -6.12 7.26
CA ALA A 106 9.17 -5.18 6.59
C ALA A 106 8.88 -3.98 7.49
N THR A 107 9.28 -2.79 7.08
CA THR A 107 8.91 -1.52 7.74
C THR A 107 7.54 -1.00 7.31
N SER A 108 7.01 -1.54 6.20
CA SER A 108 5.68 -1.24 5.63
C SER A 108 5.18 -2.44 4.82
N TYR A 109 3.96 -2.37 4.30
CA TYR A 109 3.38 -3.41 3.43
C TYR A 109 3.97 -3.35 2.00
N THR A 110 5.28 -3.48 1.90
CA THR A 110 6.05 -3.56 0.66
C THR A 110 6.88 -4.84 0.67
N ASN A 111 7.62 -5.12 -0.42
CA ASN A 111 8.57 -6.24 -0.39
C ASN A 111 9.55 -6.07 0.78
N PRO A 112 9.63 -7.05 1.70
CA PRO A 112 10.50 -6.94 2.86
C PRO A 112 11.98 -6.99 2.43
N ASP A 113 12.78 -6.08 2.99
CA ASP A 113 14.23 -6.08 2.81
C ASP A 113 14.88 -7.25 3.56
N GLU A 114 16.13 -7.61 3.21
CA GLU A 114 16.91 -8.53 4.06
C GLU A 114 17.08 -7.94 5.46
N PHE A 115 16.96 -8.79 6.46
CA PHE A 115 17.15 -8.41 7.84
C PHE A 115 18.63 -8.04 8.08
N ASP A 116 18.89 -6.82 8.55
CA ASP A 116 20.22 -6.29 8.85
C ASP A 116 20.50 -6.37 10.37
N GLY A 117 20.53 -7.60 10.91
CA GLY A 117 20.81 -7.85 12.31
C GLY A 117 21.60 -9.15 12.51
N ASP A 118 21.89 -9.49 13.77
CA ASP A 118 22.75 -10.62 14.13
C ASP A 118 22.10 -12.00 13.97
N ALA A 119 20.79 -12.06 13.64
CA ALA A 119 20.10 -13.34 13.42
C ALA A 119 20.53 -14.00 12.11
N SER A 120 20.58 -15.35 12.10
CA SER A 120 20.97 -16.11 10.92
C SER A 120 20.25 -17.44 10.80
N ILE A 121 20.12 -17.93 9.56
CA ILE A 121 19.58 -19.26 9.25
C ILE A 121 20.75 -20.22 8.96
N ALA A 122 20.75 -21.37 9.60
CA ALA A 122 21.62 -22.49 9.29
C ALA A 122 20.79 -23.69 8.81
N GLU A 123 21.09 -24.21 7.64
CA GLU A 123 20.35 -25.31 7.02
C GLU A 123 20.50 -26.62 7.78
N ILE A 124 19.43 -27.42 7.88
CA ILE A 124 19.45 -28.81 8.28
C ILE A 124 19.24 -29.67 7.02
N PRO A 125 20.31 -30.11 6.34
CA PRO A 125 20.24 -30.63 4.97
C PRO A 125 19.33 -31.86 4.81
N ASP A 126 19.29 -32.75 5.79
CA ASP A 126 18.42 -33.94 5.75
C ASP A 126 16.92 -33.58 5.73
N GLY A 127 16.57 -32.35 6.08
CA GLY A 127 15.21 -31.81 6.07
C GLY A 127 14.93 -30.83 4.94
N ILE A 128 15.78 -30.82 3.89
CA ILE A 128 15.55 -29.97 2.71
C ILE A 128 15.28 -30.85 1.49
N SER A 129 14.13 -30.65 0.85
CA SER A 129 13.77 -31.33 -0.40
C SER A 129 12.83 -30.47 -1.21
N SER A 130 13.00 -30.45 -2.52
CA SER A 130 12.14 -29.74 -3.46
C SER A 130 11.70 -30.66 -4.60
N ASN A 131 10.43 -30.58 -4.98
CA ASN A 131 9.86 -31.26 -6.13
C ASN A 131 8.84 -30.34 -6.85
N SER A 132 8.09 -30.87 -7.82
CA SER A 132 7.15 -30.06 -8.59
C SER A 132 5.97 -29.50 -7.76
N THR A 133 5.68 -30.06 -6.59
CA THR A 133 4.48 -29.75 -5.81
C THR A 133 4.78 -29.15 -4.43
N HIS A 134 5.95 -29.43 -3.85
CA HIS A 134 6.29 -28.94 -2.51
C HIS A 134 7.80 -28.68 -2.36
N LEU A 135 8.11 -27.67 -1.53
CA LEU A 135 9.40 -27.48 -0.90
C LEU A 135 9.25 -27.78 0.59
N THR A 136 10.07 -28.66 1.13
CA THR A 136 10.30 -28.78 2.58
C THR A 136 11.63 -28.13 2.90
N TYR A 137 11.66 -27.22 3.88
CA TYR A 137 12.87 -26.50 4.27
C TYR A 137 13.01 -26.47 5.79
N THR A 138 13.97 -27.23 6.33
CA THR A 138 14.25 -27.31 7.76
C THR A 138 15.53 -26.54 8.09
N PHE A 139 15.49 -25.74 9.15
CA PHE A 139 16.57 -24.82 9.50
C PHE A 139 16.68 -24.60 11.01
N LEU A 140 17.88 -24.23 11.45
CA LEU A 140 18.13 -23.63 12.76
C LEU A 140 18.19 -22.11 12.60
N CYS A 141 17.30 -21.40 13.29
CA CYS A 141 17.29 -19.93 13.37
C CYS A 141 18.07 -19.51 14.61
N LYS A 142 19.24 -18.92 14.40
CA LYS A 142 20.15 -18.48 15.47
C LYS A 142 19.94 -17.00 15.76
N GLY A 143 19.83 -16.63 17.03
CA GLY A 143 19.61 -15.26 17.44
C GLY A 143 18.24 -14.71 17.06
N CYS A 144 17.29 -15.58 16.71
CA CYS A 144 16.00 -15.16 16.13
C CYS A 144 14.93 -14.87 17.19
N VAL A 145 15.13 -15.21 18.46
CA VAL A 145 14.15 -14.97 19.52
C VAL A 145 14.58 -13.76 20.35
N VAL A 146 14.10 -12.59 19.98
CA VAL A 146 14.43 -11.30 20.64
C VAL A 146 13.25 -10.68 21.40
N GLY A 147 12.07 -11.30 21.30
CA GLY A 147 10.86 -10.86 21.98
C GLY A 147 10.06 -9.79 21.22
N SER A 148 8.90 -9.43 21.79
CA SER A 148 7.97 -8.47 21.19
C SER A 148 8.57 -7.07 21.08
N PRO A 149 8.32 -6.30 19.99
CA PRO A 149 7.35 -6.61 18.93
C PRO A 149 7.90 -7.45 17.76
N THR A 150 9.19 -7.74 17.73
CA THR A 150 9.86 -8.32 16.56
C THR A 150 9.64 -9.82 16.43
N THR A 151 9.60 -10.56 17.55
CA THR A 151 9.41 -12.01 17.58
C THR A 151 8.56 -12.44 18.77
N PHE A 152 8.27 -13.74 18.86
CA PHE A 152 7.59 -14.31 20.03
C PHE A 152 8.43 -14.18 21.31
N LYS A 153 7.74 -14.26 22.46
CA LYS A 153 8.42 -14.22 23.78
C LYS A 153 8.87 -15.63 24.17
N ALA A 154 10.14 -15.76 24.58
CA ALA A 154 10.76 -17.02 24.94
C ALA A 154 10.02 -17.82 26.04
N ASN A 155 9.31 -17.15 26.93
CA ASN A 155 8.57 -17.76 28.04
C ASN A 155 7.04 -17.85 27.82
N ALA A 156 6.56 -17.59 26.60
CA ALA A 156 5.13 -17.71 26.29
C ALA A 156 4.75 -19.20 26.15
N ASP A 157 3.55 -19.57 26.62
CA ASP A 157 3.01 -20.92 26.43
C ASP A 157 2.39 -21.07 25.03
N THR A 158 1.79 -20.00 24.51
CA THR A 158 1.25 -19.90 23.16
C THR A 158 1.63 -18.56 22.53
N TYR A 159 1.67 -18.51 21.20
CA TYR A 159 1.90 -17.26 20.49
C TYR A 159 1.29 -17.29 19.09
N PHE A 160 0.90 -16.10 18.58
CA PHE A 160 0.38 -15.96 17.22
C PHE A 160 1.50 -15.62 16.25
N PHE A 161 1.57 -16.41 15.18
CA PHE A 161 2.47 -16.26 14.04
C PHE A 161 1.68 -15.83 12.81
N GLY A 162 2.32 -15.12 11.88
CA GLY A 162 1.78 -14.89 10.56
C GLY A 162 2.31 -15.92 9.55
N TRP A 163 1.59 -16.17 8.47
CA TRP A 163 2.06 -16.96 7.34
C TRP A 163 1.69 -16.31 6.02
N ALA A 164 2.43 -16.63 4.96
CA ALA A 164 2.20 -16.13 3.62
C ALA A 164 2.64 -17.16 2.57
N LEU A 165 1.94 -17.22 1.44
CA LEU A 165 2.20 -18.16 0.34
C LEU A 165 1.99 -17.47 -1.02
N ALA A 166 2.92 -17.69 -1.95
CA ALA A 166 2.80 -17.30 -3.35
C ALA A 166 3.10 -18.47 -4.30
N LYS A 167 2.50 -18.47 -5.50
CA LYS A 167 2.72 -19.48 -6.55
C LYS A 167 3.75 -19.07 -7.58
N THR A 168 4.41 -17.92 -7.41
CA THR A 168 5.46 -17.42 -8.31
C THR A 168 6.78 -17.34 -7.57
N ASN A 169 7.86 -17.73 -8.24
CA ASN A 169 9.21 -17.64 -7.66
C ASN A 169 9.61 -16.17 -7.42
N PRO A 170 10.51 -15.92 -6.46
CA PRO A 170 11.25 -14.68 -6.38
C PRO A 170 11.99 -14.39 -7.69
N THR A 171 12.26 -13.12 -7.96
CA THR A 171 12.83 -12.67 -9.25
C THR A 171 14.19 -13.29 -9.58
N THR A 172 14.98 -13.64 -8.57
CA THR A 172 16.29 -14.29 -8.69
C THR A 172 16.38 -15.45 -7.68
N PRO A 173 15.84 -16.64 -7.98
CA PRO A 173 15.68 -17.72 -7.00
C PRO A 173 16.98 -18.18 -6.32
N SER A 174 18.14 -17.95 -6.92
CA SER A 174 19.45 -18.29 -6.33
C SER A 174 19.97 -17.28 -5.31
N SER A 175 19.29 -16.12 -5.11
CA SER A 175 19.74 -15.07 -4.21
C SER A 175 18.83 -14.93 -2.99
N PRO A 176 19.36 -14.95 -1.76
CA PRO A 176 18.57 -14.65 -0.55
C PRO A 176 17.96 -13.25 -0.54
N SER A 177 18.59 -12.27 -1.22
CA SER A 177 18.08 -10.88 -1.38
C SER A 177 17.05 -10.71 -2.48
N SER A 178 16.57 -11.80 -3.09
CA SER A 178 15.63 -11.74 -4.21
C SER A 178 14.32 -11.05 -3.82
N VAL A 179 13.76 -10.26 -4.74
CA VAL A 179 12.44 -9.65 -4.58
C VAL A 179 11.38 -10.75 -4.59
N LEU A 180 10.57 -10.80 -3.53
CA LEU A 180 9.44 -11.70 -3.39
C LEU A 180 8.24 -11.16 -4.15
N SER A 181 7.48 -12.03 -4.81
CA SER A 181 6.17 -11.68 -5.34
C SER A 181 5.17 -11.49 -4.18
N TYR A 182 4.04 -10.83 -4.46
CA TYR A 182 2.96 -10.78 -3.47
C TYR A 182 2.42 -12.19 -3.18
N HIS A 183 2.06 -12.44 -1.91
CA HIS A 183 1.59 -13.73 -1.42
C HIS A 183 0.09 -13.98 -1.73
N ALA A 184 -0.27 -13.91 -3.01
CA ALA A 184 -1.66 -14.04 -3.48
C ALA A 184 -2.27 -15.44 -3.30
N ALA A 185 -1.45 -16.45 -3.00
CA ALA A 185 -1.94 -17.82 -2.82
C ALA A 185 -2.49 -18.11 -1.41
N GLY A 186 -2.22 -17.22 -0.44
CA GLY A 186 -2.75 -17.30 0.91
C GLY A 186 -1.90 -16.55 1.93
N PHE A 187 -2.52 -16.09 2.98
CA PHE A 187 -1.87 -15.53 4.16
C PHE A 187 -2.86 -15.48 5.33
N GLY A 188 -2.34 -15.36 6.52
CA GLY A 188 -3.15 -15.29 7.72
C GLY A 188 -2.33 -15.38 8.99
N THR A 189 -3.00 -15.63 10.10
CA THR A 189 -2.36 -15.87 11.40
C THR A 189 -2.79 -17.22 11.95
N PHE A 190 -1.88 -17.84 12.72
CA PHE A 190 -2.15 -19.10 13.41
C PHE A 190 -1.56 -19.09 14.81
N GLU A 191 -2.12 -19.87 15.71
CA GLU A 191 -1.62 -20.03 17.06
C GLU A 191 -0.70 -21.27 17.14
N MET A 192 0.48 -21.09 17.75
CA MET A 192 1.45 -22.13 18.05
C MET A 192 1.51 -22.40 19.56
N LEU A 193 1.41 -23.65 19.96
CA LEU A 193 1.60 -24.11 21.35
C LEU A 193 3.09 -24.21 21.63
N LEU A 194 3.72 -23.14 22.10
CA LEU A 194 5.17 -23.07 22.32
C LEU A 194 5.63 -23.95 23.47
N SER A 195 4.80 -24.16 24.50
CA SER A 195 5.08 -25.11 25.59
C SER A 195 5.27 -26.54 25.08
N GLU A 196 4.47 -26.95 24.08
CA GLU A 196 4.52 -28.30 23.46
C GLU A 196 5.63 -28.44 22.43
N ALA A 197 6.25 -27.35 21.98
CA ALA A 197 7.37 -27.35 21.06
C ALA A 197 8.73 -27.63 21.77
N LYS A 198 8.77 -27.63 23.10
CA LYS A 198 9.98 -27.77 23.90
C LYS A 198 10.46 -29.22 23.97
N SER A 199 11.78 -29.44 23.86
CA SER A 199 12.35 -30.78 23.88
C SER A 199 13.76 -30.80 24.43
N ALA A 200 14.03 -31.77 25.32
CA ALA A 200 15.39 -32.09 25.80
C ALA A 200 16.33 -32.58 24.68
N LYS A 201 15.78 -33.05 23.55
CA LYS A 201 16.57 -33.51 22.38
C LYS A 201 17.02 -32.32 21.48
N TYR A 202 16.59 -31.08 21.76
CA TYR A 202 16.86 -29.95 20.93
C TYR A 202 18.32 -29.76 20.53
N SER A 203 19.25 -29.89 21.48
CA SER A 203 20.69 -29.74 21.23
C SER A 203 21.23 -30.76 20.23
N THR A 204 20.72 -32.00 20.27
CA THR A 204 21.04 -33.05 19.31
C THR A 204 20.54 -32.71 17.91
N TRP A 205 19.36 -32.13 17.81
CA TRP A 205 18.78 -31.71 16.53
C TRP A 205 19.48 -30.47 15.96
N ALA A 206 19.75 -29.47 16.80
CA ALA A 206 20.45 -28.24 16.40
C ALA A 206 21.89 -28.54 15.89
N ALA A 207 22.55 -29.59 16.41
CA ALA A 207 23.88 -30.03 15.92
C ALA A 207 23.87 -30.55 14.47
N LYS A 208 22.70 -30.86 13.88
CA LYS A 208 22.56 -31.23 12.45
C LYS A 208 22.67 -30.04 11.50
N ALA A 209 22.57 -28.82 12.01
CA ALA A 209 22.60 -27.60 11.20
C ALA A 209 24.01 -27.30 10.66
N ARG A 210 24.10 -26.96 9.38
CA ARG A 210 25.33 -26.51 8.71
C ARG A 210 25.25 -25.03 8.45
N SER A 211 26.28 -24.26 8.86
CA SER A 211 26.38 -22.85 8.50
C SER A 211 26.59 -22.67 7.00
N THR A 212 25.73 -21.92 6.32
CA THR A 212 25.99 -21.40 4.99
C THR A 212 26.93 -20.20 5.10
N GLY A 213 28.10 -20.38 5.68
CA GLY A 213 29.10 -19.33 5.85
C GLY A 213 30.25 -19.53 4.89
N THR A 214 30.59 -18.51 4.14
CA THR A 214 31.85 -18.36 3.40
C THR A 214 33.02 -18.68 4.34
N ALA A 215 33.66 -19.83 4.15
CA ALA A 215 34.86 -20.19 4.88
C ALA A 215 36.05 -19.35 4.39
N PRO A 216 36.92 -18.81 5.27
CA PRO A 216 38.18 -18.26 4.83
C PRO A 216 39.12 -19.39 4.48
N SER A 217 39.40 -19.55 3.20
CA SER A 217 40.42 -20.46 2.69
C SER A 217 41.81 -19.90 2.97
N SER A 218 42.55 -20.56 3.87
CA SER A 218 43.99 -20.40 3.94
C SER A 218 44.65 -21.58 3.23
N ALA A 219 45.08 -21.34 2.00
CA ALA A 219 46.18 -22.10 1.36
C ALA A 219 46.75 -21.30 0.20
N SER A 220 48.05 -21.13 0.21
CA SER A 220 48.87 -20.37 -0.71
C SER A 220 48.92 -20.97 -2.14
N PRO A 221 49.37 -20.18 -3.17
CA PRO A 221 48.96 -20.32 -4.56
C PRO A 221 49.80 -21.27 -5.38
N PRO A 222 49.28 -21.76 -6.48
CA PRO A 222 50.07 -21.84 -7.72
C PRO A 222 49.52 -21.04 -8.88
N SER A 223 50.44 -20.28 -9.42
CA SER A 223 50.61 -19.85 -10.81
C SER A 223 49.41 -19.51 -11.70
N SER A 224 49.39 -18.27 -12.08
CA SER A 224 48.59 -17.57 -13.07
C SER A 224 48.44 -18.26 -14.42
N THR A 225 47.19 -18.51 -14.83
CA THR A 225 46.79 -18.48 -16.23
C THR A 225 45.64 -17.46 -16.33
N PRO A 226 45.61 -16.56 -17.30
CA PRO A 226 44.59 -15.53 -17.37
C PRO A 226 43.22 -16.17 -17.73
N LEU A 227 42.28 -16.13 -16.81
CA LEU A 227 40.90 -16.47 -17.13
C LEU A 227 40.33 -15.37 -18.01
N ALA A 228 39.86 -15.75 -19.17
CA ALA A 228 39.20 -14.86 -20.12
C ALA A 228 38.08 -14.07 -19.42
N SER A 229 38.14 -12.77 -19.57
CA SER A 229 37.08 -11.85 -19.15
C SER A 229 35.72 -12.36 -19.66
N ALA A 230 34.82 -12.62 -18.77
CA ALA A 230 33.44 -12.92 -19.16
C ALA A 230 32.88 -11.73 -19.93
N THR A 231 32.70 -11.92 -21.23
CA THR A 231 32.06 -10.95 -22.11
C THR A 231 30.64 -10.67 -21.54
N PRO A 232 30.26 -9.42 -21.28
CA PRO A 232 28.93 -9.12 -20.86
C PRO A 232 27.98 -9.63 -21.95
N THR A 233 26.96 -10.38 -21.55
CA THR A 233 25.86 -10.78 -22.42
C THR A 233 25.40 -9.56 -23.20
N PRO A 234 25.31 -9.60 -24.55
CA PRO A 234 24.97 -8.41 -25.32
C PRO A 234 23.56 -7.96 -24.90
N SER A 235 23.46 -6.78 -24.29
CA SER A 235 22.18 -6.15 -24.03
C SER A 235 21.51 -5.96 -25.39
N VAL A 236 20.36 -6.57 -25.60
CA VAL A 236 19.57 -6.39 -26.81
C VAL A 236 19.29 -4.90 -26.94
N ALA A 237 19.75 -4.29 -28.02
CA ALA A 237 19.57 -2.85 -28.25
C ALA A 237 18.06 -2.53 -28.21
N PRO A 238 17.65 -1.42 -27.55
CA PRO A 238 16.26 -1.03 -27.49
C PRO A 238 15.63 -0.96 -28.88
N THR A 239 14.45 -1.51 -29.05
CA THR A 239 13.66 -1.30 -30.27
C THR A 239 13.17 0.15 -30.30
N VAL A 240 13.03 0.73 -31.50
CA VAL A 240 12.51 2.10 -31.64
C VAL A 240 11.12 2.02 -32.25
N SER A 241 10.15 2.65 -31.61
CA SER A 241 8.78 2.75 -32.12
C SER A 241 8.73 3.61 -33.39
N ASN A 242 8.00 3.16 -34.40
CA ASN A 242 7.73 3.94 -35.60
C ASN A 242 6.68 5.06 -35.35
N ALA A 243 5.91 4.98 -34.26
CA ALA A 243 4.91 5.97 -33.92
C ALA A 243 5.53 7.14 -33.17
N THR A 244 5.08 8.36 -33.51
CA THR A 244 5.46 9.59 -32.79
C THR A 244 4.22 10.33 -32.34
N TYR A 245 4.34 11.07 -31.23
CA TYR A 245 3.24 11.74 -30.57
C TYR A 245 3.55 13.21 -30.30
N ASP A 246 2.53 14.05 -30.21
CA ASP A 246 2.67 15.43 -29.74
C ASP A 246 2.88 15.45 -28.23
N TYR A 247 2.19 14.54 -27.50
CA TYR A 247 2.36 14.37 -26.06
C TYR A 247 2.46 12.90 -25.71
N ILE A 248 3.38 12.59 -24.80
CA ILE A 248 3.42 11.29 -24.10
C ILE A 248 3.13 11.58 -22.63
N VAL A 249 2.06 11.00 -22.09
CA VAL A 249 1.67 11.08 -20.69
C VAL A 249 2.06 9.79 -19.99
N VAL A 250 2.86 9.89 -18.95
CA VAL A 250 3.43 8.76 -18.20
C VAL A 250 2.68 8.60 -16.89
N GLY A 251 1.94 7.52 -16.76
CA GLY A 251 1.08 7.19 -15.63
C GLY A 251 -0.40 7.39 -15.92
N GLY A 252 -1.16 6.31 -15.92
CA GLY A 252 -2.62 6.27 -16.10
C GLY A 252 -3.41 6.48 -14.81
N GLY A 253 -2.86 7.22 -13.84
CA GLY A 253 -3.57 7.68 -12.66
C GLY A 253 -4.52 8.84 -12.98
N ALA A 254 -5.22 9.36 -11.96
CA ALA A 254 -6.23 10.41 -12.13
C ALA A 254 -5.71 11.62 -12.92
N ALA A 255 -4.55 12.15 -12.55
CA ALA A 255 -3.95 13.30 -13.22
C ALA A 255 -3.58 13.00 -14.68
N GLY A 256 -3.02 11.81 -14.94
CA GLY A 256 -2.59 11.43 -16.29
C GLY A 256 -3.76 11.20 -17.23
N ILE A 257 -4.83 10.55 -16.79
CA ILE A 257 -6.06 10.35 -17.59
C ILE A 257 -6.66 11.69 -17.97
N ILE A 258 -6.87 12.59 -16.99
CA ILE A 258 -7.47 13.91 -17.25
C ILE A 258 -6.58 14.74 -18.18
N ALA A 259 -5.27 14.77 -17.94
CA ALA A 259 -4.34 15.51 -18.81
C ALA A 259 -4.33 14.96 -20.24
N ALA A 260 -4.34 13.64 -20.40
CA ALA A 260 -4.33 13.00 -21.72
C ALA A 260 -5.63 13.26 -22.49
N GLU A 261 -6.77 13.18 -21.83
CA GLU A 261 -8.08 13.47 -22.44
C GLU A 261 -8.14 14.94 -22.90
N ARG A 262 -7.81 15.90 -22.01
CA ARG A 262 -7.84 17.35 -22.35
C ARG A 262 -6.90 17.71 -23.51
N LEU A 263 -5.74 17.05 -23.59
CA LEU A 263 -4.81 17.23 -24.70
C LEU A 263 -5.34 16.61 -25.99
N ALA A 264 -6.00 15.45 -25.92
CA ALA A 264 -6.60 14.81 -27.08
C ALA A 264 -7.78 15.62 -27.63
N GLU A 265 -8.65 16.18 -26.76
CA GLU A 265 -9.70 17.13 -27.16
C GLU A 265 -9.13 18.33 -27.95
N SER A 266 -7.94 18.80 -27.61
CA SER A 266 -7.25 19.87 -28.34
C SER A 266 -6.64 19.43 -29.67
N LYS A 267 -7.01 18.25 -30.19
CA LYS A 267 -6.56 17.64 -31.45
C LYS A 267 -5.05 17.34 -31.50
N LYS A 268 -4.43 17.15 -30.35
CA LYS A 268 -3.03 16.70 -30.24
C LYS A 268 -2.98 15.18 -30.26
N LYS A 269 -1.99 14.60 -30.94
CA LYS A 269 -1.74 13.15 -30.91
C LYS A 269 -1.14 12.77 -29.56
N VAL A 270 -1.88 12.05 -28.72
CA VAL A 270 -1.55 11.74 -27.34
C VAL A 270 -1.37 10.24 -27.15
N LEU A 271 -0.32 9.87 -26.43
CA LEU A 271 -0.12 8.53 -25.89
C LEU A 271 -0.16 8.59 -24.37
N LEU A 272 -1.09 7.85 -23.76
CA LEU A 272 -1.12 7.57 -22.33
C LEU A 272 -0.49 6.20 -22.07
N ILE A 273 0.51 6.15 -21.18
CA ILE A 273 1.20 4.91 -20.81
C ILE A 273 0.94 4.61 -19.34
N GLU A 274 0.44 3.42 -19.05
CA GLU A 274 0.27 2.90 -17.69
C GLU A 274 1.06 1.60 -17.53
N ARG A 275 1.75 1.45 -16.40
CA ARG A 275 2.54 0.26 -16.10
C ARG A 275 1.69 -0.93 -15.68
N GLY A 276 0.53 -0.67 -15.08
CA GLY A 276 -0.40 -1.68 -14.60
C GLY A 276 -1.42 -2.11 -15.64
N SER A 277 -2.23 -3.08 -15.24
CA SER A 277 -3.32 -3.65 -16.01
C SER A 277 -4.59 -2.78 -15.99
N ALA A 278 -5.62 -3.21 -16.68
CA ALA A 278 -6.96 -2.65 -16.59
C ALA A 278 -7.54 -2.82 -15.18
N SER A 279 -8.35 -1.85 -14.73
CA SER A 279 -8.94 -1.84 -13.39
C SER A 279 -10.44 -2.11 -13.37
N ILE A 280 -11.11 -1.98 -14.50
CA ILE A 280 -12.57 -2.18 -14.64
C ILE A 280 -12.86 -3.07 -15.83
N ALA A 281 -13.93 -3.85 -15.75
CA ALA A 281 -14.32 -4.80 -16.81
C ALA A 281 -14.46 -4.15 -18.20
N PRO A 282 -15.05 -2.95 -18.38
CA PRO A 282 -15.10 -2.29 -19.68
C PRO A 282 -13.72 -1.97 -20.30
N MET A 283 -12.66 -1.94 -19.50
CA MET A 283 -11.28 -1.70 -19.96
C MET A 283 -10.46 -2.99 -20.11
N GLY A 284 -11.07 -4.16 -19.85
CA GLY A 284 -10.45 -5.47 -20.02
C GLY A 284 -9.94 -6.09 -18.72
N ALA A 285 -10.39 -5.63 -17.55
CA ALA A 285 -10.14 -6.33 -16.29
C ALA A 285 -10.93 -7.65 -16.25
N ASP A 286 -10.29 -8.72 -15.82
CA ASP A 286 -10.83 -10.09 -15.78
C ASP A 286 -11.21 -10.55 -14.37
N ASN A 287 -10.78 -9.88 -13.33
CA ASN A 287 -11.10 -10.15 -11.93
C ASN A 287 -12.51 -9.68 -11.56
N THR A 288 -13.51 -10.11 -12.29
CA THR A 288 -14.91 -9.72 -12.09
C THR A 288 -15.57 -10.47 -10.94
N LEU A 289 -16.65 -9.89 -10.39
CA LEU A 289 -17.43 -10.52 -9.34
C LEU A 289 -18.18 -11.75 -9.88
N SER A 290 -18.20 -12.85 -9.12
CA SER A 290 -18.88 -14.09 -9.50
C SER A 290 -20.37 -13.92 -9.76
N TRP A 291 -21.01 -12.95 -9.10
CA TRP A 291 -22.43 -12.63 -9.23
C TRP A 291 -22.72 -11.47 -10.19
N ASN A 292 -21.69 -10.78 -10.70
CA ASN A 292 -21.82 -9.71 -11.71
C ASN A 292 -20.54 -9.56 -12.52
N SER A 293 -20.48 -10.17 -13.68
CA SER A 293 -19.31 -10.17 -14.58
C SER A 293 -19.00 -8.82 -15.24
N SER A 294 -19.84 -7.79 -15.06
CA SER A 294 -19.57 -6.43 -15.55
C SER A 294 -18.84 -5.55 -14.54
N LEU A 295 -18.66 -6.03 -13.31
CA LEU A 295 -18.06 -5.29 -12.22
C LEU A 295 -16.87 -6.05 -11.62
N THR A 296 -15.85 -5.31 -11.25
CA THR A 296 -14.74 -5.78 -10.41
C THR A 296 -15.02 -5.47 -8.92
N PRO A 297 -14.32 -6.07 -7.97
CA PRO A 297 -14.42 -5.69 -6.55
C PRO A 297 -14.19 -4.20 -6.31
N TYR A 298 -13.38 -3.54 -7.14
CA TYR A 298 -13.06 -2.11 -7.01
C TYR A 298 -14.24 -1.20 -7.34
N ASP A 299 -15.20 -1.69 -8.13
CA ASP A 299 -16.39 -0.95 -8.53
C ASP A 299 -17.42 -0.84 -7.40
N VAL A 300 -17.39 -1.75 -6.42
CA VAL A 300 -18.34 -1.79 -5.32
C VAL A 300 -17.93 -0.84 -4.20
N PRO A 301 -18.65 0.27 -3.97
CA PRO A 301 -18.26 1.27 -2.99
C PRO A 301 -18.06 0.75 -1.57
N ALA A 302 -18.91 -0.19 -1.12
CA ALA A 302 -18.82 -0.78 0.21
C ALA A 302 -17.48 -1.49 0.48
N LEU A 303 -16.81 -1.97 -0.56
CA LEU A 303 -15.50 -2.62 -0.45
C LEU A 303 -14.33 -1.63 -0.36
N GLY A 304 -14.53 -0.35 -0.70
CA GLY A 304 -13.44 0.61 -0.83
C GLY A 304 -12.50 0.71 0.37
N SER A 305 -13.01 0.65 1.59
CA SER A 305 -12.20 0.65 2.81
C SER A 305 -11.70 -0.73 3.25
N SER A 306 -12.21 -1.81 2.65
CA SER A 306 -11.91 -3.20 3.03
C SER A 306 -11.07 -3.94 1.96
N LEU A 307 -10.75 -3.32 0.83
CA LEU A 307 -10.01 -3.96 -0.26
C LEU A 307 -8.67 -4.54 0.19
N SER A 308 -7.94 -3.83 1.04
CA SER A 308 -6.66 -4.28 1.60
C SER A 308 -6.85 -5.46 2.56
N GLU A 309 -7.82 -5.36 3.46
CA GLU A 309 -8.13 -6.40 4.45
C GLU A 309 -8.60 -7.70 3.79
N LEU A 310 -9.29 -7.58 2.64
CA LEU A 310 -9.75 -8.71 1.83
C LEU A 310 -8.68 -9.24 0.86
N GLY A 311 -7.46 -8.70 0.88
CA GLY A 311 -6.38 -9.15 0.01
C GLY A 311 -6.55 -8.81 -1.47
N LEU A 312 -7.43 -7.87 -1.82
CA LEU A 312 -7.85 -7.62 -3.21
C LEU A 312 -6.97 -6.61 -3.97
N ILE A 313 -6.01 -5.97 -3.31
CA ILE A 313 -5.19 -4.92 -3.94
C ILE A 313 -3.73 -5.33 -4.19
N GLY A 314 -3.31 -6.52 -3.75
CA GLY A 314 -1.91 -6.91 -3.78
C GLY A 314 -1.26 -6.81 -5.15
N ASP A 315 -1.90 -7.36 -6.19
CA ASP A 315 -1.40 -7.33 -7.56
C ASP A 315 -1.45 -5.95 -8.22
N TYR A 316 -2.15 -4.99 -7.62
CA TYR A 316 -2.27 -3.62 -8.10
C TYR A 316 -1.41 -2.62 -7.34
N LEU A 317 -0.64 -3.08 -6.36
CA LEU A 317 0.36 -2.24 -5.70
C LEU A 317 1.68 -2.22 -6.47
N CYS A 318 2.33 -1.07 -6.43
CA CYS A 318 3.66 -0.93 -7.00
C CYS A 318 4.69 -1.65 -6.12
N PRO A 319 5.45 -2.64 -6.64
CA PRO A 319 6.41 -3.39 -5.82
C PRO A 319 7.73 -2.63 -5.59
N ASP A 320 7.93 -1.51 -6.26
CA ASP A 320 9.18 -0.76 -6.30
C ASP A 320 9.04 0.70 -5.80
N THR A 321 8.06 0.92 -4.90
CA THR A 321 7.83 2.22 -4.25
C THR A 321 7.97 2.13 -2.73
N ALA A 322 8.41 3.23 -2.14
CA ALA A 322 8.65 3.37 -0.69
C ALA A 322 7.37 3.37 0.18
N GLY A 323 6.21 3.17 -0.39
CA GLY A 323 4.92 3.15 0.27
C GLY A 323 3.85 2.67 -0.68
N MET A 324 2.62 2.55 -0.18
CA MET A 324 1.48 2.08 -0.94
C MET A 324 1.15 3.01 -2.11
N ALA A 325 1.18 2.50 -3.33
CA ALA A 325 0.80 3.21 -4.54
C ALA A 325 0.15 2.25 -5.54
N GLY A 326 -0.92 2.67 -6.21
CA GLY A 326 -1.59 1.86 -7.23
C GLY A 326 -0.82 1.83 -8.55
N CYS A 327 -0.42 0.63 -8.98
CA CYS A 327 0.14 0.34 -10.28
C CYS A 327 -0.90 -0.38 -11.15
N VAL A 328 -1.94 0.34 -11.48
CA VAL A 328 -3.13 -0.11 -12.21
C VAL A 328 -3.77 1.09 -12.89
N LEU A 329 -4.54 0.89 -13.94
CA LEU A 329 -5.28 1.99 -14.60
C LEU A 329 -6.17 2.73 -13.60
N CYS A 330 -6.12 4.03 -13.60
CA CYS A 330 -6.66 4.98 -12.61
C CYS A 330 -5.78 5.16 -11.34
N GLY A 331 -4.69 4.38 -11.20
CA GLY A 331 -3.76 4.50 -10.07
C GLY A 331 -4.42 4.28 -8.71
N SER A 332 -3.93 4.94 -7.67
CA SER A 332 -4.47 4.80 -6.31
C SER A 332 -5.95 5.20 -6.17
N THR A 333 -6.52 5.94 -7.12
CA THR A 333 -7.94 6.35 -7.04
C THR A 333 -8.93 5.20 -7.26
N ILE A 334 -8.50 4.07 -7.87
CA ILE A 334 -9.37 2.90 -8.02
C ILE A 334 -9.33 1.98 -6.79
N ILE A 335 -8.28 2.03 -6.00
CA ILE A 335 -8.07 1.15 -4.84
C ILE A 335 -8.20 1.85 -3.48
N ASN A 336 -8.46 3.16 -3.44
CA ASN A 336 -8.62 3.93 -2.21
C ASN A 336 -10.02 3.74 -1.57
N ALA A 337 -10.20 4.30 -0.38
CA ALA A 337 -11.45 4.24 0.39
C ALA A 337 -12.56 5.21 -0.10
N LEU A 338 -12.47 5.72 -1.33
CA LEU A 338 -13.46 6.57 -2.02
C LEU A 338 -13.69 7.96 -1.44
N ALA A 339 -13.03 8.37 -0.37
CA ALA A 339 -13.26 9.70 0.18
C ALA A 339 -13.05 10.79 -0.88
N PHE A 340 -14.05 11.68 -1.04
CA PHE A 340 -14.03 12.77 -2.02
C PHE A 340 -14.39 14.09 -1.32
N ILE A 341 -13.38 14.69 -0.70
CA ILE A 341 -13.56 15.86 0.16
C ILE A 341 -13.20 17.12 -0.61
N HIS A 342 -14.12 18.07 -0.70
CA HIS A 342 -13.84 19.36 -1.30
C HIS A 342 -12.79 20.11 -0.46
N PRO A 343 -11.74 20.67 -1.09
CA PRO A 343 -10.70 21.42 -0.39
C PRO A 343 -11.24 22.72 0.16
N GLN A 344 -10.65 23.17 1.25
CA GLN A 344 -10.82 24.54 1.71
C GLN A 344 -9.90 25.50 0.93
N THR A 345 -10.28 26.75 0.86
CA THR A 345 -9.50 27.80 0.18
C THR A 345 -8.06 27.87 0.68
N ALA A 346 -7.85 27.69 1.99
CA ALA A 346 -6.54 27.71 2.61
C ALA A 346 -5.59 26.61 2.10
N ASP A 347 -6.09 25.47 1.60
CA ASP A 347 -5.26 24.40 1.04
C ASP A 347 -4.44 24.87 -0.17
N PHE A 348 -4.96 25.87 -0.91
CA PHE A 348 -4.29 26.50 -2.04
C PHE A 348 -3.64 27.84 -1.66
N ASP A 349 -4.34 28.67 -0.90
CA ASP A 349 -3.92 30.06 -0.65
C ASP A 349 -2.73 30.16 0.31
N ASP A 350 -2.52 29.17 1.17
CA ASP A 350 -1.42 29.16 2.13
C ASP A 350 -0.04 29.01 1.47
N LYS A 351 0.16 27.94 0.68
CA LYS A 351 1.51 27.52 0.25
C LYS A 351 1.77 27.55 -1.26
N TRP A 352 0.73 27.58 -2.09
CA TRP A 352 0.88 27.56 -3.53
C TRP A 352 1.36 28.91 -4.08
N PRO A 353 2.15 28.93 -5.17
CA PRO A 353 2.60 30.19 -5.78
C PRO A 353 1.44 30.95 -6.45
N ALA A 354 1.68 32.20 -6.83
CA ALA A 354 0.75 32.97 -7.65
C ALA A 354 0.45 32.23 -8.96
N GLY A 355 -0.81 32.29 -9.42
CA GLY A 355 -1.33 31.50 -10.55
C GLY A 355 -1.86 30.14 -10.14
N TRP A 356 -1.74 29.74 -8.85
CA TRP A 356 -2.22 28.48 -8.30
C TRP A 356 -3.00 28.68 -6.99
N LYS A 357 -3.40 29.90 -6.67
CA LYS A 357 -4.30 30.21 -5.55
C LYS A 357 -5.70 29.70 -5.86
N TRP A 358 -6.55 29.58 -4.85
CA TRP A 358 -7.92 29.08 -5.07
C TRP A 358 -8.67 29.84 -6.17
N GLN A 359 -8.57 31.18 -6.18
CA GLN A 359 -9.16 32.01 -7.24
C GLN A 359 -8.68 31.65 -8.66
N ASP A 360 -7.44 31.10 -8.79
CA ASP A 360 -6.87 30.77 -10.10
C ASP A 360 -7.30 29.36 -10.54
N VAL A 361 -7.59 28.44 -9.60
CA VAL A 361 -7.88 27.03 -9.88
C VAL A 361 -9.34 26.64 -9.68
N SER A 362 -10.17 27.44 -9.02
CA SER A 362 -11.57 27.12 -8.69
C SER A 362 -12.40 26.73 -9.91
N ALA A 363 -12.28 27.44 -11.02
CA ALA A 363 -12.98 27.11 -12.26
C ALA A 363 -12.56 25.75 -12.86
N ALA A 364 -11.33 25.29 -12.59
CA ALA A 364 -10.90 23.94 -12.96
C ALA A 364 -11.47 22.89 -12.02
N ALA A 365 -11.57 23.21 -10.72
CA ALA A 365 -12.21 22.35 -9.73
C ALA A 365 -13.72 22.17 -10.04
N GLU A 366 -14.41 23.22 -10.38
CA GLU A 366 -15.83 23.16 -10.79
C GLU A 366 -16.03 22.22 -11.99
N ARG A 367 -15.22 22.37 -13.05
CA ARG A 367 -15.28 21.44 -14.21
C ARG A 367 -14.98 19.98 -13.83
N LEU A 368 -14.12 19.76 -12.84
CA LEU A 368 -13.89 18.41 -12.31
C LEU A 368 -15.15 17.89 -11.61
N TYR A 369 -15.78 18.71 -10.77
CA TYR A 369 -16.99 18.32 -10.03
C TYR A 369 -18.17 18.05 -10.96
N GLU A 370 -18.30 18.76 -12.08
CA GLU A 370 -19.31 18.48 -13.11
C GLU A 370 -19.19 17.05 -13.68
N ARG A 371 -17.96 16.53 -13.84
CA ARG A 371 -17.73 15.21 -14.41
C ARG A 371 -17.49 14.11 -13.35
N ASN A 372 -17.05 14.49 -12.17
CA ASN A 372 -16.73 13.59 -11.07
C ASN A 372 -17.16 14.24 -9.75
N ALA A 373 -18.45 14.29 -9.54
CA ALA A 373 -19.06 15.15 -8.53
C ALA A 373 -18.83 14.69 -7.09
N GLY A 374 -18.67 13.44 -6.84
CA GLY A 374 -18.81 12.90 -5.49
C GLY A 374 -20.26 12.94 -4.98
N SER A 375 -20.56 12.17 -3.96
CA SER A 375 -21.90 12.07 -3.41
C SER A 375 -21.90 11.93 -1.90
N LEU A 376 -22.76 12.70 -1.22
CA LEU A 376 -23.11 12.52 0.18
C LEU A 376 -24.26 11.52 0.36
N LEU A 377 -24.94 11.16 -0.73
CA LEU A 377 -26.09 10.26 -0.75
C LEU A 377 -26.09 9.46 -2.06
N PRO A 378 -25.28 8.41 -2.16
CA PRO A 378 -25.06 7.69 -3.42
C PRO A 378 -26.15 6.66 -3.77
N SER A 379 -27.05 6.32 -2.84
CA SER A 379 -28.13 5.36 -3.07
C SER A 379 -29.27 5.99 -3.86
N ALA A 380 -29.69 5.37 -4.96
CA ALA A 380 -30.73 5.88 -5.86
C ALA A 380 -32.11 6.02 -5.19
N ASP A 381 -32.39 5.22 -4.15
CA ASP A 381 -33.63 5.30 -3.38
C ASP A 381 -33.65 6.45 -2.36
N GLY A 382 -32.58 7.26 -2.28
CA GLY A 382 -32.47 8.39 -1.35
C GLY A 382 -32.26 8.00 0.11
N ASN A 383 -31.99 6.72 0.39
CA ASN A 383 -31.75 6.25 1.75
C ASN A 383 -30.25 6.17 2.08
N ARG A 384 -29.92 6.41 3.36
CA ARG A 384 -28.62 6.10 3.93
C ARG A 384 -28.72 4.83 4.73
N TYR A 385 -27.83 3.90 4.45
CA TYR A 385 -27.78 2.58 5.07
C TYR A 385 -26.73 2.56 6.19
N ASP A 386 -26.92 1.67 7.16
CA ASP A 386 -25.96 1.43 8.25
C ASP A 386 -25.59 2.71 9.03
N GLN A 387 -26.63 3.40 9.56
CA GLN A 387 -26.51 4.75 10.12
C GLN A 387 -26.27 4.78 11.64
N SER A 388 -26.17 3.64 12.30
CA SER A 388 -26.07 3.58 13.76
C SER A 388 -24.82 4.28 14.29
N LEU A 389 -23.66 4.05 13.65
CA LEU A 389 -22.41 4.74 13.97
C LEU A 389 -22.57 6.28 13.82
N TYR A 390 -23.14 6.73 12.71
CA TYR A 390 -23.39 8.16 12.50
C TYR A 390 -24.21 8.76 13.63
N SER A 391 -25.28 8.09 14.05
CA SER A 391 -26.15 8.55 15.13
C SER A 391 -25.41 8.67 16.46
N VAL A 392 -24.55 7.71 16.79
CA VAL A 392 -23.74 7.73 18.03
C VAL A 392 -22.73 8.86 18.01
N LEU A 393 -21.90 8.95 16.96
CA LEU A 393 -20.85 9.96 16.88
C LEU A 393 -21.38 11.37 16.68
N SER A 394 -22.40 11.57 15.86
CA SER A 394 -23.02 12.89 15.68
C SER A 394 -23.62 13.41 16.97
N SER A 395 -24.26 12.52 17.78
CA SER A 395 -24.75 12.88 19.10
C SER A 395 -23.62 13.29 20.07
N PHE A 396 -22.48 12.58 20.02
CA PHE A 396 -21.29 12.93 20.78
C PHE A 396 -20.75 14.32 20.39
N LEU A 397 -20.49 14.53 19.11
CA LEU A 397 -19.93 15.78 18.58
C LEU A 397 -20.86 16.98 18.83
N ASN A 398 -22.17 16.79 18.64
CA ASN A 398 -23.18 17.82 18.92
C ASN A 398 -23.15 18.28 20.39
N ARG A 399 -23.02 17.34 21.36
CA ARG A 399 -22.90 17.67 22.80
C ARG A 399 -21.67 18.50 23.12
N LEU A 400 -20.62 18.39 22.31
CA LEU A 400 -19.40 19.18 22.40
C LEU A 400 -19.48 20.51 21.65
N GLY A 401 -20.64 20.85 21.04
CA GLY A 401 -20.85 22.08 20.28
C GLY A 401 -20.32 22.04 18.84
N TRP A 402 -20.00 20.86 18.31
CA TRP A 402 -19.61 20.73 16.91
C TRP A 402 -20.79 20.88 16.00
N LYS A 403 -20.57 21.44 14.80
CA LYS A 403 -21.61 21.73 13.81
C LYS A 403 -21.71 20.64 12.76
N SER A 404 -22.91 20.24 12.41
CA SER A 404 -23.18 19.45 11.19
C SER A 404 -23.11 20.37 9.98
N VAL A 405 -22.32 20.00 8.98
CA VAL A 405 -22.13 20.79 7.74
C VAL A 405 -22.38 19.95 6.50
N ASN A 406 -22.75 20.59 5.40
CA ASN A 406 -22.64 20.00 4.07
C ASN A 406 -21.25 20.35 3.50
N GLN A 407 -20.33 19.38 3.49
CA GLN A 407 -18.94 19.62 3.10
C GLN A 407 -18.77 20.02 1.62
N HIS A 408 -19.76 19.79 0.75
CA HIS A 408 -19.71 20.28 -0.64
C HIS A 408 -20.08 21.77 -0.74
N GLU A 409 -21.03 22.20 0.05
CA GLU A 409 -21.51 23.60 0.06
C GLU A 409 -20.67 24.49 1.00
N GLN A 410 -20.09 23.88 2.04
CA GLN A 410 -19.35 24.55 3.11
C GLN A 410 -17.91 24.00 3.26
N PRO A 411 -17.10 23.95 2.18
CA PRO A 411 -15.77 23.30 2.22
C PRO A 411 -14.79 24.00 3.16
N ASN A 412 -15.02 25.25 3.52
CA ASN A 412 -14.17 26.03 4.44
C ASN A 412 -14.49 25.80 5.91
N GLU A 413 -15.59 25.13 6.25
CA GLU A 413 -15.97 24.81 7.63
C GLU A 413 -15.22 23.57 8.13
N LYS A 414 -13.90 23.72 8.40
CA LYS A 414 -13.01 22.64 8.82
C LYS A 414 -12.55 22.75 10.28
N HIS A 415 -13.35 23.42 11.14
CA HIS A 415 -13.09 23.52 12.56
C HIS A 415 -14.33 23.18 13.38
N MET A 416 -14.22 22.20 14.28
CA MET A 416 -15.33 21.67 15.07
C MET A 416 -16.58 21.38 14.19
N ALA A 417 -16.37 20.70 13.09
CA ALA A 417 -17.41 20.39 12.10
C ALA A 417 -17.43 18.89 11.78
N TYR A 418 -18.62 18.35 11.51
CA TYR A 418 -18.79 16.97 11.05
C TYR A 418 -19.83 16.90 9.92
N SER A 419 -19.74 15.83 9.13
CA SER A 419 -20.63 15.61 7.99
C SER A 419 -20.88 14.13 7.75
N TYR A 420 -21.91 13.83 6.97
CA TYR A 420 -21.91 12.58 6.22
C TYR A 420 -20.68 12.52 5.32
N PRO A 421 -20.10 11.32 5.12
CA PRO A 421 -18.96 11.18 4.21
C PRO A 421 -19.36 11.54 2.79
N SER A 422 -18.45 12.19 2.07
CA SER A 422 -18.51 12.31 0.63
C SER A 422 -17.70 11.19 -0.01
N TRP A 423 -18.29 10.52 -1.00
CA TRP A 423 -17.65 9.44 -1.73
C TRP A 423 -17.56 9.76 -3.23
N SER A 424 -16.46 9.32 -3.86
CA SER A 424 -16.34 9.27 -5.32
C SER A 424 -17.18 8.11 -5.86
N VAL A 425 -18.49 8.33 -5.91
CA VAL A 425 -19.51 7.35 -6.33
C VAL A 425 -20.50 8.06 -7.25
N ALA A 426 -20.82 7.41 -8.36
CA ALA A 426 -21.89 7.79 -9.29
C ALA A 426 -22.65 6.52 -9.71
N ASP A 427 -23.96 6.62 -9.83
CA ASP A 427 -24.84 5.52 -10.23
C ASP A 427 -24.62 4.22 -9.39
N GLY A 428 -24.36 4.39 -8.09
CA GLY A 428 -24.14 3.30 -7.16
C GLY A 428 -22.77 2.60 -7.27
N ILE A 429 -21.90 2.98 -8.21
CA ILE A 429 -20.58 2.39 -8.40
C ILE A 429 -19.46 3.42 -8.15
N ARG A 430 -18.22 2.95 -7.92
CA ARG A 430 -17.04 3.83 -7.81
C ARG A 430 -16.93 4.70 -9.05
N ALA A 431 -16.89 6.02 -8.85
CA ALA A 431 -16.59 6.99 -9.88
C ALA A 431 -15.07 7.20 -10.01
N GLY A 432 -14.68 8.08 -10.90
CA GLY A 432 -13.30 8.49 -11.11
C GLY A 432 -12.95 8.64 -12.57
N PRO A 433 -11.76 9.17 -12.88
CA PRO A 433 -11.37 9.51 -14.25
C PRO A 433 -11.41 8.35 -15.25
N VAL A 434 -11.22 7.11 -14.80
CA VAL A 434 -11.34 5.92 -15.68
C VAL A 434 -12.76 5.77 -16.25
N ARG A 435 -13.78 6.30 -15.57
CA ARG A 435 -15.18 6.27 -16.00
C ARG A 435 -15.66 7.59 -16.59
N SER A 436 -15.18 8.71 -16.06
CA SER A 436 -15.68 10.04 -16.41
C SER A 436 -14.85 10.77 -17.48
N TYR A 437 -13.61 10.37 -17.74
CA TYR A 437 -12.72 11.01 -18.72
C TYR A 437 -12.18 10.02 -19.78
N LEU A 438 -11.72 8.87 -19.38
CA LEU A 438 -11.06 7.92 -20.29
C LEU A 438 -11.92 7.46 -21.47
N PRO A 439 -13.23 7.17 -21.31
CA PRO A 439 -14.08 6.81 -22.44
C PRO A 439 -14.19 7.93 -23.51
N HIS A 440 -14.19 9.19 -23.10
CA HIS A 440 -14.15 10.32 -24.03
C HIS A 440 -12.86 10.34 -24.83
N ALA A 441 -11.72 10.14 -24.16
CA ALA A 441 -10.42 10.09 -24.82
C ALA A 441 -10.35 8.92 -25.82
N GLN A 442 -10.84 7.75 -25.47
CA GLN A 442 -10.83 6.55 -26.34
C GLN A 442 -11.66 6.69 -27.60
N ASN A 443 -12.67 7.56 -27.61
CA ASN A 443 -13.48 7.87 -28.79
C ASN A 443 -12.79 8.86 -29.76
N LEU A 444 -11.58 9.31 -29.45
CA LEU A 444 -10.82 10.25 -30.29
C LEU A 444 -9.72 9.52 -31.05
N ASP A 445 -9.68 9.66 -32.39
CA ASP A 445 -8.69 9.01 -33.28
C ASP A 445 -7.23 9.38 -32.99
N ASN A 446 -7.00 10.49 -32.29
CA ASN A 446 -5.68 11.01 -31.94
C ASN A 446 -5.22 10.60 -30.53
N PHE A 447 -5.96 9.74 -29.84
CA PHE A 447 -5.61 9.20 -28.52
C PHE A 447 -5.16 7.73 -28.65
N SER A 448 -4.18 7.35 -27.84
CA SER A 448 -3.71 5.97 -27.68
C SER A 448 -3.46 5.66 -26.22
N LEU A 449 -3.83 4.47 -25.77
CA LEU A 449 -3.56 3.94 -24.43
C LEU A 449 -2.66 2.70 -24.55
N ARG A 450 -1.61 2.63 -23.72
CA ARG A 450 -0.78 1.43 -23.54
C ARG A 450 -0.77 1.05 -22.06
N LEU A 451 -1.33 -0.11 -21.76
CA LEU A 451 -1.26 -0.76 -20.44
C LEU A 451 -0.06 -1.71 -20.36
N ASN A 452 0.22 -2.27 -19.19
CA ASN A 452 1.30 -3.22 -18.92
C ASN A 452 2.66 -2.74 -19.48
N THR A 453 2.89 -1.41 -19.43
CA THR A 453 4.05 -0.79 -20.05
C THR A 453 4.71 0.17 -19.06
N LYS A 454 5.83 -0.25 -18.47
CA LYS A 454 6.56 0.54 -17.46
C LYS A 454 7.50 1.52 -18.13
N VAL A 455 7.31 2.81 -17.89
CA VAL A 455 8.31 3.83 -18.27
C VAL A 455 9.48 3.78 -17.28
N ARG A 456 10.67 3.49 -17.79
CA ARG A 456 11.91 3.41 -17.02
C ARG A 456 12.53 4.78 -16.81
N ARG A 457 12.61 5.59 -17.89
CA ARG A 457 13.20 6.93 -17.90
C ARG A 457 12.71 7.78 -19.07
N VAL A 458 12.95 9.06 -19.04
CA VAL A 458 12.90 9.91 -20.24
C VAL A 458 14.23 9.88 -20.98
N VAL A 459 14.18 9.86 -22.32
CA VAL A 459 15.35 9.93 -23.19
C VAL A 459 15.62 11.40 -23.54
N ARG A 460 16.80 11.93 -23.22
CA ARG A 460 17.12 13.33 -23.40
C ARG A 460 18.57 13.59 -23.89
N ARG A 461 18.80 14.74 -24.48
CA ARG A 461 20.11 15.33 -24.74
C ARG A 461 20.13 16.74 -24.15
N GLY A 462 21.00 16.98 -23.17
CA GLY A 462 20.95 18.20 -22.37
C GLY A 462 19.57 18.41 -21.74
N GLY A 463 18.97 19.58 -21.96
CA GLY A 463 17.63 19.92 -21.48
C GLY A 463 16.48 19.40 -22.35
N ARG A 464 16.73 18.93 -23.56
CA ARG A 464 15.70 18.51 -24.51
C ARG A 464 15.35 17.02 -24.34
N VAL A 465 14.11 16.72 -24.02
CA VAL A 465 13.59 15.37 -23.97
C VAL A 465 13.05 14.96 -25.35
N THR A 466 13.47 13.80 -25.85
CA THR A 466 13.15 13.29 -27.19
C THR A 466 12.17 12.13 -27.19
N GLY A 467 11.97 11.47 -26.04
CA GLY A 467 11.08 10.34 -25.90
C GLY A 467 11.11 9.70 -24.51
N VAL A 468 10.51 8.55 -24.40
CA VAL A 468 10.55 7.69 -23.20
C VAL A 468 11.13 6.33 -23.54
N GLU A 469 11.88 5.75 -22.60
CA GLU A 469 12.29 4.36 -22.62
C GLU A 469 11.31 3.55 -21.79
N VAL A 470 10.72 2.54 -22.40
CA VAL A 470 9.70 1.68 -21.75
C VAL A 470 10.16 0.24 -21.70
N GLU A 471 9.77 -0.44 -20.64
CA GLU A 471 9.85 -1.88 -20.48
C GLU A 471 8.49 -2.47 -20.84
N LYS A 472 8.51 -3.45 -21.73
CA LYS A 472 7.33 -4.19 -22.15
C LYS A 472 7.09 -5.39 -21.23
N GLU A 473 5.90 -5.94 -21.24
CA GLU A 473 5.51 -7.11 -20.47
C GLU A 473 6.46 -8.32 -20.67
N ASN A 474 7.03 -8.47 -21.86
CA ASN A 474 7.99 -9.55 -22.19
C ASN A 474 9.46 -9.20 -21.77
N GLY A 475 9.69 -8.15 -20.99
CA GLY A 475 11.02 -7.70 -20.57
C GLY A 475 11.82 -6.97 -21.64
N GLY A 476 11.30 -6.82 -22.87
CA GLY A 476 11.97 -6.07 -23.93
C GLY A 476 11.92 -4.56 -23.69
N VAL A 477 12.95 -3.83 -24.16
CA VAL A 477 13.05 -2.36 -24.03
C VAL A 477 12.71 -1.70 -25.37
N GLU A 478 11.88 -0.63 -25.31
CA GLU A 478 11.48 0.16 -26.49
C GLU A 478 11.64 1.65 -26.21
N ILE A 479 12.05 2.41 -27.22
CA ILE A 479 12.05 3.88 -27.17
C ILE A 479 10.89 4.42 -28.01
N ILE A 480 10.04 5.25 -27.38
CA ILE A 480 8.92 5.93 -28.02
C ILE A 480 9.23 7.43 -28.08
N HIS A 481 9.19 8.01 -29.27
CA HIS A 481 9.59 9.39 -29.49
C HIS A 481 8.42 10.39 -29.46
N VAL A 482 8.66 11.59 -28.93
CA VAL A 482 7.85 12.78 -29.22
C VAL A 482 8.29 13.44 -30.52
N ARG A 483 7.36 14.11 -31.20
CA ARG A 483 7.63 14.95 -32.36
C ARG A 483 8.49 16.16 -31.98
N ALA A 484 9.07 16.83 -32.98
CA ALA A 484 9.69 18.11 -32.77
C ALA A 484 8.67 19.10 -32.18
N GLY A 485 9.01 19.73 -31.03
CA GLY A 485 8.07 20.59 -30.27
C GLY A 485 7.12 19.83 -29.33
N GLY A 486 7.09 18.50 -29.34
CA GLY A 486 6.28 17.67 -28.44
C GLY A 486 6.79 17.73 -27.00
N LYS A 487 5.92 17.33 -26.06
CA LYS A 487 6.22 17.34 -24.62
C LYS A 487 5.98 15.97 -23.98
N ILE A 488 6.68 15.70 -22.89
CA ILE A 488 6.42 14.57 -22.02
C ILE A 488 5.87 15.08 -20.69
N ILE A 489 4.79 14.43 -20.21
CA ILE A 489 4.12 14.74 -18.95
C ILE A 489 4.32 13.55 -18.03
N LEU A 490 5.02 13.74 -16.91
CA LEU A 490 5.15 12.75 -15.86
C LEU A 490 4.00 12.90 -14.88
N ALA A 491 3.13 11.91 -14.85
CA ALA A 491 1.97 11.79 -13.97
C ALA A 491 1.96 10.45 -13.20
N ALA A 492 3.15 9.90 -12.93
CA ALA A 492 3.34 8.58 -12.35
C ALA A 492 3.20 8.55 -10.80
N GLY A 493 2.63 9.60 -10.21
CA GLY A 493 2.47 9.76 -8.77
C GLY A 493 3.76 10.18 -8.05
N SER A 494 3.59 10.58 -6.78
CA SER A 494 4.66 11.17 -5.96
C SER A 494 5.78 10.20 -5.60
N LEU A 495 5.52 8.90 -5.59
CA LEU A 495 6.54 7.88 -5.29
C LEU A 495 7.28 7.41 -6.55
N SER A 496 6.62 7.29 -7.71
CA SER A 496 7.25 6.78 -8.93
C SER A 496 7.84 7.87 -9.84
N THR A 497 7.29 9.10 -9.83
CA THR A 497 7.85 10.20 -10.64
C THR A 497 9.30 10.55 -10.27
N PRO A 498 9.70 10.61 -8.97
CA PRO A 498 11.10 10.79 -8.60
C PRO A 498 12.01 9.71 -9.19
N ARG A 499 11.58 8.43 -9.16
CA ARG A 499 12.32 7.34 -9.76
C ARG A 499 12.58 7.56 -11.26
N VAL A 500 11.54 7.96 -12.02
CA VAL A 500 11.69 8.26 -13.45
C VAL A 500 12.66 9.43 -13.67
N LEU A 501 12.61 10.46 -12.81
CA LEU A 501 13.56 11.59 -12.87
C LEU A 501 15.00 11.15 -12.55
N PHE A 502 15.21 10.39 -11.46
CA PHE A 502 16.53 9.85 -11.10
C PHE A 502 17.11 9.01 -12.23
N ASN A 503 16.32 8.10 -12.79
CA ASN A 503 16.68 7.26 -13.93
C ASN A 503 16.98 8.06 -15.21
N SER A 504 16.59 9.33 -15.26
CA SER A 504 16.83 10.24 -16.38
C SER A 504 18.01 11.19 -16.14
N GLY A 505 18.76 11.01 -15.06
CA GLY A 505 19.86 11.89 -14.68
C GLY A 505 19.38 13.27 -14.19
N ILE A 506 18.21 13.32 -13.51
CA ILE A 506 17.60 14.52 -12.94
C ILE A 506 17.33 14.27 -11.46
N GLY A 507 18.05 14.98 -10.58
CA GLY A 507 17.91 14.81 -9.13
C GLY A 507 19.20 15.10 -8.39
N PRO A 508 19.22 14.87 -7.04
CA PRO A 508 20.45 15.05 -6.25
C PRO A 508 21.55 14.10 -6.70
N SER A 509 22.79 14.58 -6.73
CA SER A 509 23.95 13.81 -7.18
C SER A 509 24.14 12.47 -6.45
N LYS A 510 23.74 12.38 -5.17
CA LYS A 510 23.74 11.13 -4.39
C LYS A 510 22.84 10.08 -5.06
N GLN A 511 21.61 10.43 -5.37
CA GLN A 511 20.63 9.52 -5.99
C GLN A 511 21.06 9.08 -7.39
N LEU A 512 21.61 10.03 -8.18
CA LEU A 512 22.10 9.72 -9.54
C LEU A 512 23.28 8.75 -9.51
N LYS A 513 24.19 8.89 -8.55
CA LYS A 513 25.29 7.93 -8.35
C LYS A 513 24.77 6.56 -7.92
N THR A 514 23.75 6.50 -7.09
CA THR A 514 23.10 5.23 -6.71
C THR A 514 22.52 4.52 -7.93
N VAL A 515 21.80 5.23 -8.79
CA VAL A 515 21.27 4.65 -10.06
C VAL A 515 22.42 4.22 -10.98
N GLN A 516 23.48 5.04 -11.13
CA GLN A 516 24.61 4.76 -12.02
C GLN A 516 25.37 3.49 -11.61
N GLY A 517 25.54 3.25 -10.32
CA GLY A 517 26.24 2.09 -9.77
C GLY A 517 25.33 0.91 -9.44
N GLY A 518 24.01 1.06 -9.64
CA GLY A 518 23.01 0.07 -9.24
C GLY A 518 22.76 -1.03 -10.28
N SER A 519 21.88 -1.96 -9.91
CA SER A 519 21.49 -3.13 -10.70
C SER A 519 20.20 -2.96 -11.51
N SER A 520 19.59 -1.76 -11.52
CA SER A 520 18.33 -1.49 -12.21
C SER A 520 18.39 -1.63 -13.75
N GLY A 521 19.57 -1.79 -14.32
CA GLY A 521 19.78 -1.89 -15.78
C GLY A 521 19.47 -0.59 -16.55
N VAL A 522 19.38 0.54 -15.85
CA VAL A 522 19.14 1.86 -16.48
C VAL A 522 20.49 2.54 -16.77
N THR A 523 20.67 2.96 -18.01
CA THR A 523 21.85 3.74 -18.42
C THR A 523 21.54 5.23 -18.32
N LEU A 524 22.21 5.94 -17.41
CA LEU A 524 22.11 7.39 -17.28
C LEU A 524 22.82 8.13 -18.44
N PRO A 525 22.41 9.38 -18.74
CA PRO A 525 23.22 10.25 -19.58
C PRO A 525 24.59 10.52 -18.91
N PRO A 526 25.59 10.98 -19.68
CA PRO A 526 26.88 11.37 -19.10
C PRO A 526 26.70 12.32 -17.91
N SER A 527 27.56 12.20 -16.89
CA SER A 527 27.43 12.99 -15.65
C SER A 527 27.51 14.51 -15.89
N SER A 528 28.17 14.95 -16.96
CA SER A 528 28.18 16.35 -17.39
C SER A 528 26.82 16.89 -17.86
N GLU A 529 25.89 16.00 -18.19
CA GLU A 529 24.52 16.33 -18.56
C GLU A 529 23.53 16.18 -17.42
N TRP A 530 23.97 15.78 -16.22
CA TRP A 530 23.06 15.65 -15.07
C TRP A 530 22.46 17.00 -14.67
N ILE A 531 21.19 16.98 -14.35
CA ILE A 531 20.46 18.16 -13.87
C ILE A 531 20.28 18.01 -12.35
N ASN A 532 21.06 18.75 -11.57
CA ASN A 532 20.96 18.72 -10.12
C ASN A 532 19.74 19.50 -9.65
N LEU A 533 18.75 18.79 -9.12
CA LEU A 533 17.50 19.34 -8.59
C LEU A 533 17.14 18.60 -7.29
N PRO A 534 16.41 19.24 -6.36
CA PRO A 534 16.01 18.63 -5.08
C PRO A 534 14.82 17.66 -5.24
N VAL A 535 14.86 16.78 -6.24
CA VAL A 535 13.86 15.73 -6.45
C VAL A 535 13.84 14.80 -5.24
N GLY A 536 12.65 14.45 -4.77
CA GLY A 536 12.47 13.64 -3.57
C GLY A 536 12.47 14.44 -2.26
N HIS A 537 13.01 15.66 -2.25
CA HIS A 537 12.92 16.56 -1.09
C HIS A 537 11.52 17.15 -0.96
N ASN A 538 11.21 17.68 0.24
CA ASN A 538 9.86 18.13 0.60
C ASN A 538 8.82 16.99 0.51
N PHE A 539 9.26 15.75 0.70
CA PHE A 539 8.37 14.60 0.80
C PHE A 539 7.42 14.79 1.98
N LYS A 540 6.13 14.69 1.75
CA LYS A 540 5.08 14.87 2.74
C LYS A 540 4.08 13.73 2.65
N ASP A 541 3.49 13.43 3.78
CA ASP A 541 2.37 12.52 3.94
C ASP A 541 1.58 12.94 5.19
N HIS A 542 0.35 12.51 5.31
CA HIS A 542 -0.46 12.71 6.50
C HIS A 542 -0.12 11.64 7.54
N PRO A 543 0.45 12.00 8.71
CA PRO A 543 0.51 11.05 9.82
C PRO A 543 -0.90 10.68 10.22
N MET A 544 -1.15 9.38 10.39
CA MET A 544 -2.43 8.81 10.74
C MET A 544 -2.36 8.11 12.09
N TRP A 545 -3.41 8.23 12.88
CA TRP A 545 -3.62 7.46 14.11
C TRP A 545 -4.94 6.73 14.01
N THR A 546 -4.94 5.46 14.35
CA THR A 546 -6.17 4.67 14.49
C THR A 546 -6.58 4.65 15.95
N VAL A 547 -7.82 4.99 16.22
CA VAL A 547 -8.43 4.95 17.55
C VAL A 547 -9.69 4.09 17.47
N THR A 548 -9.68 2.98 18.19
CA THR A 548 -10.81 2.07 18.30
C THR A 548 -11.58 2.36 19.59
N VAL A 549 -12.90 2.44 19.48
CA VAL A 549 -13.79 2.78 20.58
C VAL A 549 -14.92 1.78 20.68
N ASP A 550 -15.00 1.08 21.80
CA ASP A 550 -16.20 0.34 22.19
C ASP A 550 -17.25 1.32 22.72
N THR A 551 -18.43 1.31 22.12
CA THR A 551 -19.51 2.28 22.45
C THR A 551 -20.50 1.75 23.47
N ARG A 552 -20.45 0.48 23.82
CA ARG A 552 -21.50 -0.23 24.58
C ARG A 552 -22.90 -0.11 23.96
N SER A 553 -22.97 0.36 22.72
CA SER A 553 -24.20 0.49 21.95
C SER A 553 -24.42 -0.80 21.17
N ASN A 554 -25.61 -1.32 21.22
CA ASN A 554 -25.97 -2.57 20.54
C ASN A 554 -26.36 -2.27 19.08
N PHE A 555 -25.42 -1.77 18.25
CA PHE A 555 -25.65 -1.58 16.83
C PHE A 555 -24.93 -2.65 16.01
N THR A 556 -25.51 -2.97 14.86
CA THR A 556 -24.93 -3.87 13.87
C THR A 556 -24.26 -3.07 12.75
N THR A 557 -23.22 -3.64 12.14
CA THR A 557 -22.58 -3.09 10.94
C THR A 557 -22.67 -4.10 9.80
N PHE A 558 -22.58 -3.60 8.58
CA PHE A 558 -22.61 -4.45 7.39
C PHE A 558 -21.31 -5.25 7.25
N ASN A 559 -21.43 -6.57 7.08
CA ASN A 559 -20.29 -7.45 6.88
C ASN A 559 -19.86 -7.44 5.40
N THR A 560 -18.76 -6.75 5.09
CA THR A 560 -18.22 -6.61 3.73
C THR A 560 -17.65 -7.92 3.16
N SER A 561 -17.26 -8.89 4.00
CA SER A 561 -16.76 -10.19 3.52
C SER A 561 -17.83 -11.00 2.78
N SER A 562 -19.12 -10.68 2.99
CA SER A 562 -20.24 -11.32 2.27
C SER A 562 -20.35 -10.88 0.79
N VAL A 563 -19.66 -9.81 0.40
CA VAL A 563 -19.80 -9.20 -0.95
C VAL A 563 -19.13 -10.05 -2.01
N ILE A 564 -17.88 -10.49 -1.77
CA ILE A 564 -17.11 -11.24 -2.77
C ILE A 564 -17.78 -12.58 -3.12
N PRO A 565 -18.15 -13.46 -2.15
CA PRO A 565 -18.84 -14.71 -2.47
C PRO A 565 -20.31 -14.50 -2.86
N GLY A 566 -20.83 -13.29 -2.75
CA GLY A 566 -22.21 -13.00 -3.14
C GLY A 566 -23.26 -13.67 -2.25
N THR A 567 -23.01 -13.80 -0.95
CA THR A 567 -23.92 -14.53 -0.04
C THR A 567 -25.10 -13.69 0.47
N ASN A 568 -25.11 -12.36 0.22
CA ASN A 568 -26.19 -11.48 0.65
C ASN A 568 -27.08 -11.05 -0.54
N ALA A 569 -28.07 -11.88 -0.87
CA ALA A 569 -28.96 -11.66 -1.99
C ALA A 569 -29.78 -10.35 -1.90
N ILE A 570 -30.11 -9.89 -0.69
CA ILE A 570 -30.84 -8.64 -0.51
C ILE A 570 -29.96 -7.45 -0.87
N ALA A 571 -28.70 -7.44 -0.40
CA ALA A 571 -27.75 -6.39 -0.73
C ALA A 571 -27.46 -6.34 -2.23
N GLN A 572 -27.29 -7.51 -2.90
CA GLN A 572 -27.09 -7.59 -4.34
C GLN A 572 -28.28 -7.07 -5.13
N ARG A 573 -29.51 -7.45 -4.73
CA ARG A 573 -30.72 -6.97 -5.39
C ARG A 573 -30.83 -5.45 -5.32
N LEU A 574 -30.68 -4.88 -4.11
CA LEU A 574 -30.70 -3.42 -3.94
C LEU A 574 -29.60 -2.75 -4.76
N TYR A 575 -28.41 -3.35 -4.80
CA TYR A 575 -27.28 -2.83 -5.57
C TYR A 575 -27.54 -2.84 -7.07
N SER A 576 -28.20 -3.87 -7.60
CA SER A 576 -28.61 -3.90 -9.01
C SER A 576 -29.64 -2.83 -9.38
N GLU A 577 -30.32 -2.27 -8.39
CA GLU A 577 -31.24 -1.15 -8.48
C GLU A 577 -30.54 0.22 -8.20
N GLY A 578 -29.21 0.23 -8.12
CA GLY A 578 -28.39 1.41 -7.76
C GLY A 578 -28.51 1.86 -6.31
N SER A 579 -29.03 1.01 -5.42
CA SER A 579 -29.39 1.34 -4.04
C SER A 579 -28.73 0.38 -3.04
N GLY A 580 -28.97 0.62 -1.76
CA GLY A 580 -28.53 -0.26 -0.69
C GLY A 580 -27.14 0.07 -0.15
N VAL A 581 -26.71 -0.73 0.83
CA VAL A 581 -25.45 -0.51 1.54
C VAL A 581 -24.21 -0.67 0.63
N LEU A 582 -24.31 -1.45 -0.46
CA LEU A 582 -23.21 -1.67 -1.39
C LEU A 582 -22.90 -0.43 -2.25
N SER A 583 -23.90 0.45 -2.46
CA SER A 583 -23.73 1.69 -3.23
C SER A 583 -23.03 2.82 -2.45
N GLN A 584 -22.70 2.62 -1.17
CA GLN A 584 -22.03 3.63 -0.33
C GLN A 584 -20.70 3.11 0.22
N GLY A 585 -19.72 4.01 0.38
CA GLY A 585 -18.42 3.67 0.94
C GLY A 585 -18.46 3.23 2.41
N GLY A 586 -17.34 2.70 2.93
CA GLY A 586 -17.26 2.13 4.27
C GLY A 586 -17.34 3.13 5.43
N HIS A 587 -16.98 4.39 5.20
CA HIS A 587 -17.09 5.43 6.21
C HIS A 587 -18.56 5.78 6.50
N ARG A 588 -18.86 6.17 7.74
CA ARG A 588 -20.21 6.58 8.15
C ARG A 588 -20.30 8.03 8.63
N LEU A 589 -19.17 8.57 9.11
CA LEU A 589 -19.05 9.96 9.53
C LEU A 589 -17.62 10.45 9.25
N GLN A 590 -17.51 11.71 8.83
CA GLN A 590 -16.27 12.46 8.78
C GLN A 590 -16.37 13.68 9.67
N PHE A 591 -15.28 14.05 10.36
CA PHE A 591 -15.22 15.28 11.11
C PHE A 591 -13.87 15.99 10.94
N TRP A 592 -13.88 17.29 11.16
CA TRP A 592 -12.71 18.17 11.03
C TRP A 592 -12.58 19.08 12.22
N THR A 593 -11.34 19.32 12.62
CA THR A 593 -11.00 20.38 13.57
C THR A 593 -9.62 20.94 13.26
N SER A 594 -9.23 21.96 14.02
CA SER A 594 -7.90 22.58 13.89
C SER A 594 -7.41 23.09 15.23
N ASN A 595 -6.11 23.24 15.35
CA ASN A 595 -5.48 23.97 16.46
C ASN A 595 -4.26 24.75 15.97
N GLU A 596 -3.89 25.78 16.71
CA GLU A 596 -2.70 26.58 16.43
C GLU A 596 -1.46 25.91 17.04
N GLY A 597 -0.38 25.85 16.27
CA GLY A 597 0.93 25.41 16.74
C GLY A 597 1.67 26.49 17.51
N THR A 598 2.73 26.10 18.22
CA THR A 598 3.62 27.03 18.94
C THR A 598 4.41 27.94 18.00
N ASP A 599 4.41 27.66 16.72
CA ASP A 599 5.02 28.44 15.62
C ASP A 599 4.01 29.39 14.91
N GLY A 600 2.79 29.51 15.44
CA GLY A 600 1.74 30.36 14.88
C GLY A 600 1.04 29.80 13.61
N HIS A 601 1.39 28.59 13.18
CA HIS A 601 0.71 27.94 12.06
C HIS A 601 -0.44 27.06 12.53
N THR A 602 -1.60 27.18 11.87
CA THR A 602 -2.77 26.33 12.13
C THR A 602 -2.56 24.95 11.53
N ARG A 603 -2.83 23.89 12.33
CA ARG A 603 -2.89 22.50 11.89
C ARG A 603 -4.34 22.07 11.80
N PHE A 604 -4.68 21.42 10.68
CA PHE A 604 -6.01 20.89 10.44
C PHE A 604 -5.99 19.37 10.52
N TYR A 605 -7.02 18.84 11.15
CA TYR A 605 -7.20 17.41 11.37
C TYR A 605 -8.50 16.95 10.74
N GLN A 606 -8.46 15.75 10.20
CA GLN A 606 -9.63 15.07 9.64
C GLN A 606 -9.76 13.70 10.28
N ALA A 607 -10.98 13.27 10.51
CA ALA A 607 -11.29 11.88 10.86
C ALA A 607 -12.18 11.24 9.81
N SER A 608 -11.91 9.96 9.54
CA SER A 608 -12.81 9.07 8.80
C SER A 608 -13.22 7.95 9.73
N CYS A 609 -14.52 7.83 10.01
CA CYS A 609 -15.07 6.93 11.00
C CYS A 609 -15.84 5.78 10.32
N SER A 610 -15.49 4.55 10.66
CA SER A 610 -16.10 3.32 10.16
C SER A 610 -16.34 2.33 11.32
N SER A 611 -16.95 1.22 11.01
CA SER A 611 -17.12 0.10 11.95
C SER A 611 -16.88 -1.19 11.18
N SER A 612 -16.04 -2.05 11.71
CA SER A 612 -15.84 -3.43 11.25
C SER A 612 -16.55 -4.45 12.11
N GLU A 613 -16.92 -4.07 13.34
CA GLU A 613 -17.57 -4.93 14.33
C GLU A 613 -18.76 -4.25 14.96
N ASN A 614 -19.71 -5.06 15.44
CA ASN A 614 -20.90 -4.55 16.11
C ASN A 614 -20.53 -3.79 17.40
N GLY A 615 -21.03 -2.57 17.54
CA GLY A 615 -20.79 -1.73 18.70
C GLY A 615 -19.41 -1.05 18.76
N VAL A 616 -18.53 -1.33 17.83
CA VAL A 616 -17.16 -0.80 17.77
C VAL A 616 -17.02 0.27 16.69
N ILE A 617 -16.43 1.39 17.01
CA ILE A 617 -16.12 2.48 16.08
C ILE A 617 -14.60 2.57 15.89
N THR A 618 -14.16 2.52 14.65
CA THR A 618 -12.77 2.79 14.26
C THR A 618 -12.68 4.18 13.65
N MET A 619 -11.84 5.04 14.22
CA MET A 619 -11.56 6.38 13.73
C MET A 619 -10.12 6.45 13.22
N LYS A 620 -9.95 6.71 11.92
CA LYS A 620 -8.67 7.08 11.33
C LYS A 620 -8.53 8.60 11.38
N LEU A 621 -7.60 9.08 12.19
CA LEU A 621 -7.35 10.49 12.48
C LEU A 621 -6.10 10.95 11.72
N TYR A 622 -6.22 12.00 10.93
CA TYR A 622 -5.13 12.51 10.07
C TYR A 622 -4.79 13.94 10.43
N LEU A 623 -3.51 14.30 10.44
CA LEU A 623 -3.07 15.69 10.33
C LEU A 623 -2.94 16.03 8.84
N THR A 624 -3.92 16.76 8.28
CA THR A 624 -4.09 16.92 6.84
C THR A 624 -3.43 18.16 6.26
N HIS A 625 -3.48 19.30 6.96
CA HIS A 625 -2.92 20.56 6.46
C HIS A 625 -2.18 21.33 7.58
N GLY A 626 -1.27 22.22 7.19
CA GLY A 626 -0.54 23.09 8.10
C GLY A 626 0.73 22.49 8.71
N ALA A 627 1.01 21.19 8.50
CA ALA A 627 2.25 20.59 8.98
C ALA A 627 3.49 21.23 8.36
N THR A 628 4.49 21.51 9.21
CA THR A 628 5.80 22.05 8.80
C THR A 628 6.83 20.96 8.56
N SER A 629 6.60 19.76 9.06
CA SER A 629 7.45 18.59 8.85
C SER A 629 7.51 18.18 7.38
N SER A 630 8.65 17.68 6.95
CA SER A 630 8.86 17.07 5.63
C SER A 630 10.01 16.08 5.67
N GLY A 631 9.97 15.07 4.83
CA GLY A 631 10.98 14.05 4.68
C GLY A 631 11.73 14.13 3.35
N VAL A 632 12.43 13.03 3.06
CA VAL A 632 13.20 12.86 1.82
C VAL A 632 12.93 11.46 1.26
N LEU A 633 12.55 11.40 -0.01
CA LEU A 633 12.44 10.19 -0.79
C LEU A 633 13.70 10.00 -1.63
N GLY A 634 14.34 8.84 -1.53
CA GLY A 634 15.50 8.45 -2.30
C GLY A 634 15.24 7.27 -3.24
N ILE A 635 16.32 6.64 -3.71
CA ILE A 635 16.30 5.44 -4.53
C ILE A 635 17.42 4.50 -4.09
N ASN A 636 17.18 3.20 -4.07
CA ASN A 636 18.20 2.18 -3.81
C ASN A 636 18.87 1.68 -5.09
N ALA A 637 19.89 0.82 -4.95
CA ALA A 637 20.64 0.27 -6.06
C ALA A 637 19.80 -0.60 -7.01
N ALA A 638 18.72 -1.22 -6.52
CA ALA A 638 17.81 -2.01 -7.34
C ALA A 638 16.81 -1.14 -8.14
N GLY A 639 16.77 0.17 -7.89
CA GLY A 639 15.90 1.10 -8.59
C GLY A 639 14.52 1.29 -7.94
N SER A 640 14.33 0.80 -6.71
CA SER A 640 13.12 1.07 -5.90
C SER A 640 13.29 2.37 -5.12
N THR A 641 12.20 3.12 -4.96
CA THR A 641 12.24 4.31 -4.10
C THR A 641 12.26 3.92 -2.62
N THR A 642 12.93 4.73 -1.80
CA THR A 642 13.11 4.50 -0.36
C THR A 642 12.85 5.77 0.44
N VAL A 643 12.37 5.65 1.66
CA VAL A 643 12.27 6.79 2.58
C VAL A 643 13.62 7.00 3.25
N GLU A 644 14.33 8.06 2.89
CA GLU A 644 15.60 8.44 3.56
C GLU A 644 15.36 9.24 4.85
N THR A 645 14.28 9.99 4.89
CA THR A 645 13.83 10.73 6.07
C THR A 645 12.32 10.70 6.12
N GLU A 646 11.75 10.23 7.23
CA GLU A 646 10.31 10.20 7.44
C GLU A 646 9.69 11.61 7.34
N PRO A 647 8.47 11.74 6.75
CA PRO A 647 7.84 13.05 6.60
C PRO A 647 7.08 13.51 7.86
N TRP A 648 6.86 12.63 8.84
CA TRP A 648 5.91 12.87 9.93
C TRP A 648 6.56 13.45 11.18
N LEU A 649 5.95 14.48 11.74
CA LEU A 649 6.22 15.00 13.08
C LEU A 649 7.72 15.28 13.35
N GLN A 650 8.45 15.84 12.38
CA GLN A 650 9.87 16.17 12.55
C GLN A 650 10.07 17.41 13.41
N THR A 651 9.11 18.34 13.41
CA THR A 651 9.16 19.58 14.21
C THR A 651 8.43 19.42 15.54
N ASN A 652 8.92 20.12 16.58
CA ASN A 652 8.25 20.12 17.88
C ASN A 652 6.85 20.74 17.82
N ALA A 653 6.67 21.78 17.00
CA ALA A 653 5.37 22.40 16.81
C ALA A 653 4.30 21.43 16.27
N ASP A 654 4.66 20.57 15.30
CA ASP A 654 3.76 19.53 14.80
C ASP A 654 3.47 18.46 15.87
N LYS A 655 4.51 18.01 16.61
CA LYS A 655 4.34 17.03 17.70
C LYS A 655 3.40 17.52 18.78
N GLU A 656 3.62 18.75 19.26
CA GLU A 656 2.81 19.34 20.33
C GLU A 656 1.36 19.59 19.88
N ALA A 657 1.17 20.11 18.67
CA ALA A 657 -0.16 20.35 18.13
C ALA A 657 -0.96 19.06 17.98
N ALA A 658 -0.35 18.00 17.42
CA ALA A 658 -0.97 16.69 17.28
C ALA A 658 -1.27 16.06 18.66
N SER A 659 -0.35 16.15 19.61
CA SER A 659 -0.56 15.66 20.98
C SER A 659 -1.74 16.34 21.65
N ARG A 660 -1.85 17.68 21.55
CA ARG A 660 -3.02 18.43 22.09
C ARG A 660 -4.33 18.00 21.47
N PHE A 661 -4.37 17.80 20.15
CA PHE A 661 -5.56 17.32 19.46
C PHE A 661 -6.01 15.95 20.00
N LEU A 662 -5.08 14.98 20.04
CA LEU A 662 -5.39 13.62 20.50
C LEU A 662 -5.78 13.60 21.98
N GLN A 663 -5.09 14.37 22.84
CA GLN A 663 -5.44 14.52 24.26
C GLN A 663 -6.87 15.07 24.44
N GLY A 664 -7.20 16.12 23.70
CA GLY A 664 -8.53 16.74 23.74
C GLY A 664 -9.62 15.74 23.38
N LEU A 665 -9.50 15.09 22.21
CA LEU A 665 -10.49 14.13 21.73
C LEU A 665 -10.70 12.96 22.72
N ILE A 666 -9.63 12.37 23.21
CA ILE A 666 -9.68 11.24 24.15
C ILE A 666 -10.31 11.67 25.49
N LYS A 667 -9.94 12.83 26.01
CA LYS A 667 -10.52 13.40 27.22
C LYS A 667 -12.03 13.62 27.06
N ASP A 668 -12.45 14.18 25.91
CA ASP A 668 -13.86 14.46 25.64
C ASP A 668 -14.65 13.17 25.52
N MET A 669 -14.12 12.14 24.88
CA MET A 669 -14.74 10.80 24.82
C MET A 669 -14.92 10.20 26.21
N LYS A 670 -13.88 10.17 27.03
CA LYS A 670 -13.92 9.64 28.40
C LYS A 670 -14.94 10.39 29.28
N ASN A 671 -15.07 11.70 29.09
CA ASN A 671 -15.96 12.55 29.90
C ASN A 671 -17.41 12.60 29.36
N SER A 672 -17.67 12.06 28.17
CA SER A 672 -18.97 12.20 27.48
C SER A 672 -20.15 11.56 28.17
N ARG A 673 -19.95 10.65 29.12
CA ARG A 673 -20.98 9.79 29.76
C ARG A 673 -21.77 8.91 28.76
N MET A 674 -21.23 8.73 27.54
CA MET A 674 -21.85 7.88 26.50
C MET A 674 -21.36 6.42 26.59
N GLY A 675 -20.54 6.09 27.58
CA GLY A 675 -20.04 4.73 27.80
C GLY A 675 -18.92 4.34 26.86
N PHE A 676 -18.25 5.29 26.23
CA PHE A 676 -17.11 5.04 25.35
C PHE A 676 -15.94 4.44 26.11
N SER A 677 -15.43 3.31 25.63
CA SER A 677 -14.19 2.68 26.10
C SER A 677 -13.18 2.72 24.95
N VAL A 678 -12.17 3.55 25.11
CA VAL A 678 -11.11 3.68 24.09
C VAL A 678 -10.11 2.55 24.28
N GLN A 679 -9.80 1.84 23.19
CA GLN A 679 -8.93 0.67 23.15
C GLN A 679 -7.53 1.04 22.58
N ASP A 680 -6.63 0.06 22.53
CA ASP A 680 -5.39 0.04 21.74
C ASP A 680 -4.22 0.93 22.20
N PHE A 681 -4.34 1.71 23.27
CA PHE A 681 -3.22 2.48 23.83
C PHE A 681 -3.39 2.80 25.32
N THR A 682 -2.26 2.94 26.01
CA THR A 682 -2.23 3.21 27.47
C THR A 682 -2.17 4.70 27.79
N SER A 683 -1.62 5.49 26.88
CA SER A 683 -1.45 6.93 27.02
C SER A 683 -1.44 7.63 25.66
N VAL A 684 -1.60 8.96 25.65
CA VAL A 684 -1.45 9.75 24.41
C VAL A 684 -0.03 9.65 23.84
N THR A 685 0.98 9.51 24.69
CA THR A 685 2.37 9.29 24.22
C THR A 685 2.51 7.96 23.50
N ASP A 686 1.87 6.91 24.00
CA ASP A 686 1.82 5.61 23.33
C ASP A 686 1.07 5.72 22.00
N LEU A 687 -0.09 6.38 21.95
CA LEU A 687 -0.82 6.62 20.71
C LEU A 687 0.01 7.43 19.70
N MET A 688 0.71 8.46 20.13
CA MET A 688 1.59 9.26 19.26
C MET A 688 2.71 8.42 18.64
N ALA A 689 3.24 7.44 19.37
CA ALA A 689 4.26 6.52 18.87
C ALA A 689 3.70 5.53 17.82
N LYS A 690 2.40 5.21 17.89
CA LYS A 690 1.69 4.31 16.95
C LYS A 690 1.23 5.00 15.66
N LYS A 691 1.75 6.18 15.34
CA LYS A 691 1.47 6.82 14.06
C LYS A 691 1.85 5.92 12.89
N THR A 692 1.04 5.94 11.86
CA THR A 692 1.29 5.23 10.59
C THR A 692 1.20 6.19 9.41
N SER A 693 1.55 5.72 8.22
CA SER A 693 1.30 6.42 6.96
C SER A 693 -0.20 6.59 6.71
N GLY A 694 -0.59 7.75 6.21
CA GLY A 694 -1.90 7.95 5.61
C GLY A 694 -1.99 7.51 4.15
N ASP A 695 -0.83 7.17 3.53
CA ASP A 695 -0.65 6.87 2.12
C ASP A 695 -1.08 8.01 1.17
N HIS A 696 -0.93 9.23 1.65
CA HIS A 696 -1.28 10.49 0.98
C HIS A 696 -0.02 11.25 0.54
N TYR A 697 0.90 10.56 -0.07
CA TYR A 697 2.24 11.07 -0.42
C TYR A 697 2.23 12.18 -1.45
N VAL A 698 2.96 13.28 -1.14
CA VAL A 698 3.03 14.47 -2.00
C VAL A 698 4.40 15.17 -1.86
N GLY A 699 4.64 16.18 -2.70
CA GLY A 699 5.72 17.16 -2.51
C GLY A 699 7.07 16.82 -3.14
N THR A 700 7.29 15.60 -3.62
CA THR A 700 8.60 15.10 -4.11
C THR A 700 9.12 15.77 -5.39
N ALA A 701 8.29 16.56 -6.09
CA ALA A 701 8.73 17.46 -7.17
C ALA A 701 8.07 18.83 -6.97
N LYS A 702 8.48 19.50 -5.90
CA LYS A 702 7.92 20.78 -5.45
C LYS A 702 7.87 21.81 -6.57
N MET A 703 6.72 22.49 -6.69
CA MET A 703 6.53 23.63 -7.56
C MET A 703 6.92 24.94 -6.85
N GLY A 704 7.53 25.86 -7.58
CA GLY A 704 7.83 27.19 -7.07
C GLY A 704 8.65 28.02 -8.06
N THR A 705 8.93 29.25 -7.67
CA THR A 705 9.71 30.23 -8.47
C THR A 705 11.21 30.19 -8.15
N ASP A 706 11.61 29.47 -7.10
CA ASP A 706 12.98 29.32 -6.62
C ASP A 706 13.65 28.10 -7.30
N ASP A 707 14.34 28.32 -8.40
CA ASP A 707 15.00 27.27 -9.19
C ASP A 707 15.99 26.43 -8.36
N GLY A 708 15.67 25.14 -8.20
CA GLY A 708 16.47 24.19 -7.43
C GLY A 708 17.91 24.00 -7.92
N ARG A 709 18.21 24.30 -9.19
CA ARG A 709 19.58 24.29 -9.73
C ARG A 709 20.46 25.43 -9.17
N LYS A 710 19.82 26.45 -8.60
CA LYS A 710 20.43 27.66 -8.04
C LYS A 710 20.29 27.74 -6.52
N ASN A 711 20.35 26.61 -5.85
CA ASN A 711 20.11 26.46 -4.41
C ASN A 711 18.68 26.80 -3.95
N GLY A 712 17.73 26.83 -4.87
CA GLY A 712 16.30 26.87 -4.55
C GLY A 712 15.79 25.49 -4.11
N THR A 713 14.51 25.44 -3.74
CA THR A 713 13.85 24.22 -3.23
C THR A 713 12.89 23.60 -4.25
N SER A 714 12.70 24.24 -5.41
CA SER A 714 11.71 23.80 -6.39
C SER A 714 12.29 22.94 -7.49
N VAL A 715 11.56 21.90 -7.87
CA VAL A 715 11.88 20.98 -8.97
C VAL A 715 11.25 21.45 -10.26
N VAL A 716 10.03 21.99 -10.19
CA VAL A 716 9.29 22.51 -11.35
C VAL A 716 8.93 23.99 -11.16
N ASP A 717 8.84 24.70 -12.28
CA ASP A 717 8.36 26.08 -12.31
C ASP A 717 6.82 26.16 -12.19
N THR A 718 6.27 27.38 -12.18
CA THR A 718 4.82 27.61 -12.07
C THR A 718 4.01 27.15 -13.30
N ASN A 719 4.67 26.74 -14.38
CA ASN A 719 4.06 26.02 -15.52
C ASN A 719 4.23 24.50 -15.41
N ALA A 720 4.57 24.01 -14.23
CA ALA A 720 4.87 22.60 -13.96
C ALA A 720 6.04 22.01 -14.80
N LYS A 721 6.84 22.85 -15.46
CA LYS A 721 7.98 22.41 -16.25
C LYS A 721 9.20 22.15 -15.35
N VAL A 722 9.84 21.02 -15.53
CA VAL A 722 11.06 20.64 -14.78
C VAL A 722 12.19 21.61 -15.11
N TYR A 723 12.75 22.25 -14.10
CA TYR A 723 13.86 23.18 -14.26
C TYR A 723 15.05 22.52 -14.98
N GLY A 724 15.66 23.24 -15.91
CA GLY A 724 16.76 22.71 -16.73
C GLY A 724 16.33 21.88 -17.92
N THR A 725 15.02 21.64 -18.11
CA THR A 725 14.48 20.99 -19.29
C THR A 725 13.68 21.95 -20.18
N GLU A 726 13.52 21.59 -21.46
CA GLU A 726 12.76 22.41 -22.41
C GLU A 726 11.29 22.00 -22.47
N ASN A 727 11.00 20.69 -22.38
CA ASN A 727 9.72 20.09 -22.72
C ASN A 727 9.31 18.92 -21.83
N LEU A 728 9.85 18.83 -20.61
CA LEU A 728 9.44 17.87 -19.58
C LEU A 728 8.55 18.60 -18.55
N VAL A 729 7.36 18.07 -18.32
CA VAL A 729 6.38 18.60 -17.37
C VAL A 729 6.10 17.53 -16.33
N CYS A 730 6.02 17.89 -15.05
CA CYS A 730 5.53 17.00 -14.00
C CYS A 730 4.16 17.47 -13.53
N PHE A 731 3.18 16.62 -13.69
CA PHE A 731 1.80 16.87 -13.25
C PHE A 731 1.49 15.87 -12.12
N PHE A 732 1.50 16.35 -10.89
CA PHE A 732 1.04 15.53 -9.78
C PHE A 732 -0.46 15.66 -9.61
N ALA A 733 -1.08 14.61 -9.10
CA ALA A 733 -2.46 14.62 -8.63
C ALA A 733 -2.74 15.65 -7.51
N LEU A 734 -1.75 16.46 -7.11
CA LEU A 734 -1.87 17.48 -6.07
C LEU A 734 -2.97 18.51 -6.33
N VAL A 735 -3.25 18.83 -7.58
CA VAL A 735 -4.43 19.65 -7.92
C VAL A 735 -5.72 18.82 -7.80
N LEU A 736 -5.62 17.49 -7.85
CA LEU A 736 -6.72 16.53 -7.74
C LEU A 736 -6.75 15.82 -6.38
N LEU A 737 -5.62 15.60 -5.73
CA LEU A 737 -5.54 14.83 -4.47
C LEU A 737 -6.05 15.61 -3.25
N HIS A 738 -5.99 16.93 -3.22
CA HIS A 738 -6.72 17.74 -2.24
C HIS A 738 -8.23 17.78 -2.54
N ILE A 739 -8.61 17.35 -3.75
CA ILE A 739 -10.00 17.20 -4.18
C ILE A 739 -10.48 15.76 -4.01
N LEU A 740 -9.56 14.77 -3.94
CA LEU A 740 -9.87 13.35 -3.86
C LEU A 740 -9.51 12.69 -2.51
N ILE A 741 -8.95 13.41 -1.57
CA ILE A 741 -8.71 13.03 -0.17
C ILE A 741 -9.51 13.97 0.72
#